data_3fa824f15ef92abe124983c8bc5a4d9b
#
_entry.id   3fa824f15ef92abe124983c8bc5a4d9b
#
_cell.length_a   1.000
_cell.length_b   1.000
_cell.length_c   1.000
_cell.angle_alpha   90.00
_cell.angle_beta   90.00
_cell.angle_gamma   90.00
#
_symmetry.space_group_name_H-M   'P 1'
#
loop_
_entity.id
_entity.type
_entity.pdbx_description
1 polymer ?
#
loop_
_entity_poly.entity_id
_entity_poly.type
_entity_poly.pdbx_seq_one_letter_code
_entity_poly.pdbx_strand_id
1 'polypeptide(L)'
;MQFCPSLHRYTAVPFFRTQTPSFMRRTILVLAQLLCIPFLAFSAEKPVSTTISAVKVFLSGAEVTRTGKADLPKGTATLVFAGLSEEVDPSNIQVSGSGAFTILGVQHRLNYLEEKQDRAEVVELKARIKALEADITKEQSLLGVLDKEDARLAKNDVIAGDAGLSLEQLRSINDYLQSRQEALALKRIERQAHIATLNEDLGKVKLQLAQVQGKRTRPTSEVVVEVSANAAVTATLTLKYMVSSAGWSPSYDIRVADITKPMQLTYKAQVYQSTGEDWDKVQLSLSSGDPNKDAIMPTLYPWRLDFGAPRPAPVVSVQQGYNPNVRDVRGIIRDAKTGEPLPFVNVILTDVSGQMINGTTSNVDGYYAIAVPMNGRNLRVEYIGYSTQQLAISAGALNVNLVESAQQLSEVVVTSANRQLASVSGVQIRKQRIRGSRGEESDLEGWAENESATTSLAESVMERATSVEFAISVPYTIPSDGKNHQVGVQEQELTSSYKYYCTPKLDLDAFLFAQVTGWEGLNLLAGPAYIYFEGTYVGESLLDLGGVGDTLDISLGRDKGVTVQRTKRRDFSQRQVVGSKRTESVGWEINVRNNKAQAIDLVITDQYPIAVRSEIEVKLDDNGGASVNTEKGFLTWKERVEPRTNKQLRFGYSVKVPKEKMVMLE
;
A
#
# COMPACT_ATOMS: atom_id res chain seq x y z
N MET A 1 28.20 -61.43 17.12
CA MET A 1 29.27 -62.37 16.77
C MET A 1 30.36 -61.52 16.17
N GLN A 2 31.35 -61.18 16.96
CA GLN A 2 32.63 -61.85 17.04
C GLN A 2 33.48 -61.62 15.77
N PHE A 3 34.75 -61.13 15.73
CA PHE A 3 35.74 -60.87 16.74
C PHE A 3 36.86 -60.03 16.08
N CYS A 4 37.48 -59.15 16.80
CA CYS A 4 38.87 -58.70 16.74
C CYS A 4 39.77 -59.88 17.10
N PRO A 5 41.11 -59.92 17.07
CA PRO A 5 42.09 -58.84 17.23
C PRO A 5 43.46 -59.09 16.51
N SER A 6 44.38 -58.19 16.62
CA SER A 6 45.64 -58.02 17.38
C SER A 6 46.93 -58.18 16.54
N LEU A 7 47.82 -57.23 16.64
CA LEU A 7 48.96 -56.99 17.55
C LEU A 7 50.32 -57.62 17.18
N HIS A 8 51.29 -56.77 17.31
CA HIS A 8 52.75 -57.04 17.63
C HIS A 8 53.71 -56.94 16.47
N ARG A 9 54.77 -56.31 16.54
CA ARG A 9 55.72 -55.67 17.47
C ARG A 9 57.13 -55.84 16.89
N TYR A 10 57.98 -54.82 17.10
CA TYR A 10 59.42 -54.79 17.34
C TYR A 10 60.43 -55.18 16.24
N THR A 11 61.35 -54.35 16.00
CA THR A 11 62.69 -53.91 16.41
C THR A 11 63.70 -54.18 15.28
N ALA A 12 64.62 -53.36 14.97
CA ALA A 12 65.83 -52.86 15.50
C ALA A 12 66.76 -52.28 14.39
N VAL A 13 67.46 -51.24 14.71
CA VAL A 13 68.58 -50.62 14.02
C VAL A 13 69.79 -51.61 14.15
N PRO A 14 70.85 -51.66 13.28
CA PRO A 14 71.85 -50.59 13.17
C PRO A 14 72.71 -50.45 11.87
N PHE A 15 73.33 -49.26 11.78
CA PHE A 15 74.74 -48.95 11.44
C PHE A 15 75.30 -49.04 10.01
N PHE A 16 75.66 -47.83 9.54
CA PHE A 16 76.88 -47.43 8.79
C PHE A 16 77.35 -48.17 7.53
N ARG A 17 77.39 -47.43 6.42
CA ARG A 17 78.68 -47.12 5.73
C ARG A 17 78.50 -46.04 4.62
N THR A 18 79.28 -45.02 4.70
CA THR A 18 79.65 -43.99 3.75
C THR A 18 80.05 -44.51 2.39
N GLN A 19 79.48 -43.89 1.31
CA GLN A 19 80.21 -43.60 0.07
C GLN A 19 79.45 -42.51 -0.74
N THR A 20 80.05 -41.37 -0.95
CA THR A 20 79.77 -40.29 -1.91
C THR A 20 80.45 -40.64 -3.26
N PRO A 21 80.20 -39.87 -4.37
CA PRO A 21 79.07 -39.16 -4.91
C PRO A 21 78.87 -39.38 -6.43
N SER A 22 77.65 -39.44 -6.89
CA SER A 22 77.41 -39.27 -8.35
C SER A 22 76.00 -38.58 -8.57
N PHE A 23 75.78 -37.56 -7.82
CA PHE A 23 74.41 -36.89 -7.79
C PHE A 23 74.34 -35.56 -8.51
N MET A 24 75.29 -35.24 -9.38
CA MET A 24 75.32 -33.88 -9.96
C MET A 24 74.86 -33.79 -11.43
N ARG A 25 74.40 -34.87 -12.05
CA ARG A 25 73.89 -34.85 -13.44
C ARG A 25 72.44 -35.19 -13.62
N ARG A 26 71.70 -35.64 -12.60
CA ARG A 26 70.27 -35.94 -12.70
C ARG A 26 69.38 -34.82 -12.14
N THR A 27 69.92 -33.93 -11.35
CA THR A 27 69.12 -32.78 -10.74
C THR A 27 68.85 -31.68 -11.73
N ILE A 28 69.58 -31.50 -12.80
CA ILE A 28 69.34 -30.47 -13.80
C ILE A 28 68.18 -30.86 -14.79
N LEU A 29 67.98 -32.17 -15.02
CA LEU A 29 66.92 -32.64 -15.91
C LEU A 29 65.49 -32.67 -15.21
N VAL A 30 65.48 -32.82 -13.91
CA VAL A 30 64.18 -32.78 -13.14
C VAL A 30 63.77 -31.37 -12.86
N LEU A 31 64.67 -30.38 -12.74
CA LEU A 31 64.34 -28.97 -12.61
C LEU A 31 63.84 -28.37 -13.91
N ALA A 32 64.15 -28.89 -15.08
CA ALA A 32 63.63 -28.42 -16.40
C ALA A 32 62.27 -29.00 -16.70
N GLN A 33 61.81 -30.10 -16.07
CA GLN A 33 60.45 -30.64 -16.22
C GLN A 33 59.44 -30.06 -15.22
N LEU A 34 59.91 -29.41 -14.13
CA LEU A 34 59.01 -28.69 -13.20
C LEU A 34 58.67 -27.27 -13.64
N LEU A 35 59.24 -26.76 -14.74
CA LEU A 35 58.94 -25.41 -15.25
C LEU A 35 57.89 -25.39 -16.38
N CYS A 36 57.30 -26.52 -16.75
CA CYS A 36 56.12 -26.60 -17.61
C CYS A 36 54.85 -26.91 -16.81
N ILE A 37 54.62 -26.19 -15.73
CA ILE A 37 53.25 -26.02 -15.21
C ILE A 37 52.53 -25.15 -16.28
N PRO A 38 51.49 -25.66 -16.96
CA PRO A 38 50.68 -24.76 -17.78
C PRO A 38 50.17 -23.68 -16.81
N PHE A 39 50.56 -22.44 -17.05
CA PHE A 39 49.91 -21.28 -16.52
C PHE A 39 48.45 -21.46 -16.97
N LEU A 40 47.61 -22.07 -16.14
CA LEU A 40 46.20 -21.91 -16.20
C LEU A 40 46.02 -20.39 -16.04
N ALA A 41 45.94 -19.71 -17.18
CA ALA A 41 45.58 -18.33 -17.22
C ALA A 41 44.18 -18.25 -16.61
N PHE A 42 44.12 -18.02 -15.30
CA PHE A 42 42.88 -17.53 -14.68
C PHE A 42 42.53 -16.26 -15.45
N SER A 43 41.51 -16.36 -16.29
CA SER A 43 40.93 -15.17 -16.93
C SER A 43 40.55 -14.23 -15.79
N ALA A 44 41.26 -13.12 -15.68
CA ALA A 44 40.96 -12.12 -14.66
C ALA A 44 39.53 -11.64 -14.88
N GLU A 45 38.73 -11.74 -13.84
CA GLU A 45 37.36 -11.22 -13.86
C GLU A 45 37.39 -9.72 -14.18
N LYS A 46 36.65 -9.30 -15.21
CA LYS A 46 36.60 -7.91 -15.66
C LYS A 46 35.26 -7.31 -15.25
N PRO A 47 35.24 -6.32 -14.34
CA PRO A 47 34.01 -5.64 -13.97
C PRO A 47 33.48 -4.82 -15.15
N VAL A 48 32.16 -4.87 -15.37
CA VAL A 48 31.44 -4.11 -16.40
C VAL A 48 30.56 -3.09 -15.69
N SER A 49 30.85 -1.81 -15.91
CA SER A 49 29.98 -0.73 -15.44
C SER A 49 28.71 -0.68 -16.29
N THR A 50 27.56 -0.77 -15.63
CA THR A 50 26.25 -0.71 -16.30
C THR A 50 25.34 0.33 -15.67
N THR A 51 24.42 0.85 -16.47
CA THR A 51 23.34 1.75 -16.02
C THR A 51 21.99 1.10 -16.32
N ILE A 52 21.00 1.34 -15.47
CA ILE A 52 19.62 0.94 -15.74
C ILE A 52 19.11 1.85 -16.86
N SER A 53 18.78 1.27 -18.00
CA SER A 53 18.30 2.01 -19.18
C SER A 53 16.78 1.98 -19.31
N ALA A 54 16.15 0.86 -18.94
CA ALA A 54 14.71 0.71 -18.99
C ALA A 54 14.21 -0.20 -17.87
N VAL A 55 12.97 0.05 -17.43
CA VAL A 55 12.28 -0.80 -16.46
C VAL A 55 10.86 -1.04 -16.94
N LYS A 56 10.47 -2.32 -17.01
CA LYS A 56 9.10 -2.74 -17.24
C LYS A 56 8.50 -3.20 -15.92
N VAL A 57 7.53 -2.44 -15.41
CA VAL A 57 6.87 -2.74 -14.14
C VAL A 57 5.58 -3.50 -14.42
N PHE A 58 5.42 -4.64 -13.76
CA PHE A 58 4.22 -5.46 -13.79
C PHE A 58 3.31 -5.13 -12.60
N LEU A 59 2.11 -5.69 -12.56
CA LEU A 59 1.26 -5.58 -11.36
C LEU A 59 1.96 -6.15 -10.12
N SER A 60 2.86 -7.13 -10.32
CA SER A 60 3.74 -7.69 -9.30
C SER A 60 5.09 -8.02 -9.90
N GLY A 61 6.15 -7.37 -9.41
CA GLY A 61 7.51 -7.47 -9.94
C GLY A 61 7.85 -6.45 -11.01
N ALA A 62 9.13 -6.42 -11.41
CA ALA A 62 9.61 -5.62 -12.52
C ALA A 62 10.76 -6.30 -13.27
N GLU A 63 10.81 -6.12 -14.58
CA GLU A 63 11.96 -6.47 -15.43
C GLU A 63 12.87 -5.25 -15.54
N VAL A 64 14.09 -5.37 -15.05
CA VAL A 64 15.11 -4.33 -15.13
C VAL A 64 16.04 -4.63 -16.31
N THR A 65 16.24 -3.63 -17.17
CA THR A 65 17.17 -3.69 -18.29
C THR A 65 18.35 -2.77 -18.03
N ARG A 66 19.55 -3.34 -18.00
CA ARG A 66 20.82 -2.61 -17.84
C ARG A 66 21.63 -2.70 -19.10
N THR A 67 22.32 -1.62 -19.43
CA THR A 67 23.22 -1.56 -20.57
C THR A 67 24.62 -1.13 -20.13
N GLY A 68 25.63 -1.70 -20.77
CA GLY A 68 27.04 -1.39 -20.50
C GLY A 68 27.93 -1.72 -21.68
N LYS A 69 29.14 -1.16 -21.68
CA LYS A 69 30.15 -1.44 -22.71
C LYS A 69 31.33 -2.18 -22.08
N ALA A 70 31.86 -3.16 -22.78
CA ALA A 70 33.07 -3.87 -22.38
C ALA A 70 33.99 -4.09 -23.58
N ASP A 71 35.28 -3.88 -23.36
CA ASP A 71 36.30 -4.24 -24.35
C ASP A 71 36.72 -5.69 -24.13
N LEU A 72 36.43 -6.52 -25.11
CA LEU A 72 36.74 -7.96 -25.06
C LEU A 72 38.07 -8.21 -25.76
N PRO A 73 39.02 -8.89 -25.14
CA PRO A 73 40.24 -9.34 -25.80
C PRO A 73 39.91 -10.51 -26.75
N LYS A 74 40.84 -10.85 -27.62
CA LYS A 74 40.78 -12.10 -28.36
C LYS A 74 40.90 -13.29 -27.41
N GLY A 75 40.00 -14.27 -27.52
CA GLY A 75 39.92 -15.45 -26.68
C GLY A 75 38.74 -15.37 -25.71
N THR A 76 38.86 -16.12 -24.59
CA THR A 76 37.84 -16.14 -23.54
C THR A 76 38.08 -15.04 -22.51
N ALA A 77 37.00 -14.41 -22.05
CA ALA A 77 37.00 -13.42 -20.98
C ALA A 77 35.81 -13.64 -20.04
N THR A 78 36.04 -13.38 -18.74
CA THR A 78 34.98 -13.40 -17.73
C THR A 78 34.59 -11.98 -17.37
N LEU A 79 33.32 -11.64 -17.59
CA LEU A 79 32.74 -10.35 -17.29
C LEU A 79 31.91 -10.45 -16.02
N VAL A 80 31.99 -9.44 -15.15
CA VAL A 80 31.22 -9.40 -13.89
C VAL A 80 30.37 -8.13 -13.88
N PHE A 81 29.06 -8.32 -13.82
CA PHE A 81 28.08 -7.26 -13.57
C PHE A 81 27.83 -7.25 -12.06
N ALA A 82 28.43 -6.30 -11.37
CA ALA A 82 28.36 -6.19 -9.91
C ALA A 82 27.35 -5.11 -9.46
N GLY A 83 27.05 -5.09 -8.16
CA GLY A 83 26.20 -4.06 -7.54
C GLY A 83 24.71 -4.16 -7.90
N LEU A 84 24.24 -5.34 -8.32
CA LEU A 84 22.84 -5.58 -8.65
C LEU A 84 22.01 -5.79 -7.37
N SER A 85 20.68 -5.67 -7.49
CA SER A 85 19.75 -5.99 -6.42
C SER A 85 19.97 -7.41 -5.88
N GLU A 86 19.86 -7.61 -4.57
CA GLU A 86 19.82 -8.97 -3.98
C GLU A 86 18.62 -9.78 -4.45
N GLU A 87 17.57 -9.11 -4.92
CA GLU A 87 16.29 -9.69 -5.34
C GLU A 87 16.26 -10.13 -6.80
N VAL A 88 17.42 -10.15 -7.47
CA VAL A 88 17.53 -10.71 -8.82
C VAL A 88 17.10 -12.17 -8.80
N ASP A 89 16.09 -12.49 -9.62
CA ASP A 89 15.66 -13.88 -9.82
C ASP A 89 16.64 -14.58 -10.76
N PRO A 90 17.42 -15.56 -10.28
CA PRO A 90 18.41 -16.25 -11.10
C PRO A 90 17.84 -17.00 -12.29
N SER A 91 16.57 -17.40 -12.24
CA SER A 91 15.90 -18.17 -13.30
C SER A 91 15.55 -17.33 -14.52
N ASN A 92 15.48 -15.99 -14.36
CA ASN A 92 15.04 -15.05 -15.38
C ASN A 92 16.14 -14.11 -15.90
N ILE A 93 17.40 -14.45 -15.64
CA ILE A 93 18.53 -13.66 -16.11
C ILE A 93 18.76 -13.90 -17.60
N GLN A 94 18.73 -12.81 -18.38
CA GLN A 94 19.02 -12.82 -19.81
C GLN A 94 20.16 -11.85 -20.12
N VAL A 95 21.17 -12.33 -20.84
CA VAL A 95 22.29 -11.53 -21.30
C VAL A 95 22.31 -11.58 -22.81
N SER A 96 22.40 -10.41 -23.42
CA SER A 96 22.58 -10.26 -24.86
C SER A 96 23.63 -9.19 -25.13
N GLY A 97 24.09 -9.09 -26.36
CA GLY A 97 25.02 -8.03 -26.72
C GLY A 97 25.21 -7.89 -28.22
N SER A 98 25.76 -6.74 -28.61
CA SER A 98 26.14 -6.45 -30.00
C SER A 98 27.66 -6.44 -30.13
N GLY A 99 28.18 -7.11 -31.17
CA GLY A 99 29.61 -7.28 -31.45
C GLY A 99 29.92 -8.69 -31.93
N ALA A 100 31.14 -8.93 -32.38
CA ALA A 100 31.57 -10.25 -32.86
C ALA A 100 32.12 -11.12 -31.71
N PHE A 101 31.23 -11.57 -30.83
CA PHE A 101 31.53 -12.46 -29.69
C PHE A 101 30.39 -13.44 -29.42
N THR A 102 30.69 -14.47 -28.66
CA THR A 102 29.73 -15.50 -28.24
C THR A 102 29.66 -15.55 -26.73
N ILE A 103 28.47 -15.60 -26.15
CA ILE A 103 28.24 -15.86 -24.72
C ILE A 103 28.32 -17.37 -24.50
N LEU A 104 29.20 -17.80 -23.64
CA LEU A 104 29.44 -19.21 -23.31
C LEU A 104 28.63 -19.68 -22.11
N GLY A 105 28.48 -18.80 -21.11
CA GLY A 105 27.77 -19.11 -19.89
C GLY A 105 27.37 -17.86 -19.10
N VAL A 106 26.31 -17.98 -18.31
CA VAL A 106 25.81 -16.95 -17.40
C VAL A 106 25.60 -17.59 -16.03
N GLN A 107 26.18 -17.00 -14.99
CA GLN A 107 26.08 -17.49 -13.62
C GLN A 107 25.69 -16.33 -12.70
N HIS A 108 24.89 -16.62 -11.70
CA HIS A 108 24.51 -15.68 -10.64
C HIS A 108 25.22 -16.05 -9.34
N ARG A 109 25.74 -15.05 -8.62
CA ARG A 109 26.28 -15.22 -7.26
C ARG A 109 25.95 -14.03 -6.37
N LEU A 110 25.89 -14.25 -5.06
CA LEU A 110 25.73 -13.18 -4.08
C LEU A 110 27.12 -12.73 -3.59
N ASN A 111 27.33 -11.42 -3.56
CA ASN A 111 28.52 -10.81 -2.99
C ASN A 111 28.19 -10.24 -1.61
N TYR A 112 28.73 -10.87 -0.56
CA TYR A 112 28.55 -10.45 0.82
C TYR A 112 29.63 -9.46 1.30
N LEU A 113 30.67 -9.23 0.48
CA LEU A 113 31.79 -8.36 0.83
C LEU A 113 31.59 -6.93 0.34
N GLU A 114 30.76 -6.73 -0.66
CA GLU A 114 30.44 -5.44 -1.23
C GLU A 114 29.15 -4.93 -0.61
N GLU A 115 29.28 -4.08 0.42
CA GLU A 115 28.16 -3.36 0.96
C GLU A 115 27.77 -2.24 -0.03
N LYS A 116 26.49 -2.18 -0.38
CA LYS A 116 25.98 -1.11 -1.23
C LYS A 116 26.21 0.23 -0.54
N GLN A 117 26.81 1.19 -1.22
CA GLN A 117 27.02 2.54 -0.68
C GLN A 117 25.69 3.15 -0.24
N ASP A 118 25.66 3.65 1.00
CA ASP A 118 24.52 4.40 1.51
C ASP A 118 24.20 5.58 0.56
N ARG A 119 22.92 5.86 0.37
CA ARG A 119 22.48 7.06 -0.35
C ARG A 119 23.09 8.31 0.28
N ALA A 120 23.36 9.34 -0.52
CA ALA A 120 23.91 10.60 -0.05
C ALA A 120 23.14 11.18 1.14
N GLU A 121 21.81 11.11 1.13
CA GLU A 121 20.93 11.52 2.21
C GLU A 121 21.19 10.74 3.52
N VAL A 122 21.38 9.42 3.44
CA VAL A 122 21.69 8.57 4.61
C VAL A 122 23.05 8.91 5.19
N VAL A 123 24.05 9.18 4.34
CA VAL A 123 25.38 9.60 4.76
C VAL A 123 25.32 10.94 5.47
N GLU A 124 24.54 11.89 4.94
CA GLU A 124 24.33 13.21 5.55
C GLU A 124 23.62 13.09 6.91
N LEU A 125 22.55 12.31 7.01
CA LEU A 125 21.83 12.10 8.26
C LEU A 125 22.72 11.43 9.33
N LYS A 126 23.52 10.44 8.95
CA LYS A 126 24.50 9.81 9.84
C LYS A 126 25.56 10.81 10.33
N ALA A 127 26.06 11.66 9.44
CA ALA A 127 26.99 12.73 9.81
C ALA A 127 26.34 13.72 10.78
N ARG A 128 25.09 14.10 10.55
CA ARG A 128 24.31 14.98 11.43
C ARG A 128 24.10 14.39 12.82
N ILE A 129 23.74 13.10 12.89
CA ILE A 129 23.63 12.36 14.17
C ILE A 129 24.93 12.43 14.94
N LYS A 130 26.06 12.12 14.29
CA LYS A 130 27.38 12.14 14.90
C LYS A 130 27.76 13.53 15.43
N ALA A 131 27.41 14.59 14.70
CA ALA A 131 27.64 15.96 15.14
C ALA A 131 26.82 16.30 16.38
N LEU A 132 25.51 15.98 16.40
CA LEU A 132 24.64 16.22 17.56
C LEU A 132 25.10 15.43 18.79
N GLU A 133 25.50 14.17 18.64
CA GLU A 133 26.04 13.36 19.74
C GLU A 133 27.35 13.95 20.31
N ALA A 134 28.21 14.48 19.44
CA ALA A 134 29.43 15.19 19.88
C ALA A 134 29.10 16.47 20.65
N ASP A 135 28.13 17.28 20.19
CA ASP A 135 27.68 18.49 20.87
C ASP A 135 27.04 18.17 22.24
N ILE A 136 26.21 17.13 22.33
CA ILE A 136 25.63 16.66 23.61
C ILE A 136 26.76 16.28 24.57
N THR A 137 27.74 15.52 24.12
CA THR A 137 28.89 15.09 24.93
C THR A 137 29.68 16.27 25.44
N LYS A 138 29.90 17.28 24.60
CA LYS A 138 30.56 18.56 24.96
C LYS A 138 29.79 19.28 26.06
N GLU A 139 28.49 19.49 25.90
CA GLU A 139 27.64 20.17 26.87
C GLU A 139 27.57 19.42 28.22
N GLN A 140 27.50 18.09 28.18
CA GLN A 140 27.56 17.25 29.39
C GLN A 140 28.90 17.38 30.11
N SER A 141 30.01 17.48 29.38
CA SER A 141 31.35 17.70 29.95
C SER A 141 31.44 19.06 30.62
N LEU A 142 30.85 20.09 30.00
CA LEU A 142 30.79 21.43 30.59
C LEU A 142 29.89 21.48 31.85
N LEU A 143 28.79 20.73 31.83
CA LEU A 143 27.92 20.56 33.00
C LEU A 143 28.72 19.95 34.17
N GLY A 144 29.52 18.90 33.89
CA GLY A 144 30.39 18.27 34.90
C GLY A 144 31.46 19.19 35.45
N VAL A 145 31.90 20.22 34.70
CA VAL A 145 32.79 21.29 35.24
C VAL A 145 32.05 22.15 36.25
N LEU A 146 30.79 22.55 35.95
CA LEU A 146 29.96 23.32 36.89
C LEU A 146 29.68 22.54 38.17
N ASP A 147 29.43 21.22 38.08
CA ASP A 147 29.22 20.37 39.25
C ASP A 147 30.47 20.26 40.14
N LYS A 148 31.66 20.20 39.52
CA LYS A 148 32.94 20.22 40.28
C LYS A 148 33.19 21.56 40.97
N GLU A 149 32.81 22.67 40.33
CA GLU A 149 32.93 24.00 40.94
C GLU A 149 31.99 24.15 42.13
N ASP A 150 30.72 23.74 41.96
CA ASP A 150 29.71 23.72 43.02
C ASP A 150 30.16 22.89 44.23
N ALA A 151 30.68 21.67 43.98
CA ALA A 151 31.25 20.83 45.02
C ALA A 151 32.49 21.41 45.71
N ARG A 152 33.25 22.26 45.05
CA ARG A 152 34.36 23.01 45.69
C ARG A 152 33.84 24.14 46.58
N LEU A 153 32.83 24.87 46.13
CA LEU A 153 32.19 25.92 46.94
C LEU A 153 31.58 25.32 48.20
N ALA A 154 30.85 24.20 48.09
CA ALA A 154 30.27 23.52 49.24
C ALA A 154 31.29 23.02 50.27
N LYS A 155 32.52 22.64 49.84
CA LYS A 155 33.61 22.29 50.76
C LYS A 155 34.17 23.46 51.53
N ASN A 156 33.99 24.69 51.02
CA ASN A 156 34.50 25.92 51.62
C ASN A 156 33.44 26.64 52.47
N ASP A 157 32.27 26.03 52.72
CA ASP A 157 31.21 26.57 53.58
C ASP A 157 31.63 26.64 55.07
N VAL A 158 32.66 25.88 55.44
CA VAL A 158 33.24 25.96 56.80
C VAL A 158 34.33 27.03 56.81
N ILE A 159 33.92 28.25 57.09
CA ILE A 159 34.81 29.42 57.16
C ILE A 159 35.13 29.67 58.63
N ALA A 160 36.01 28.86 59.23
CA ALA A 160 36.48 29.08 60.60
C ALA A 160 38.00 29.01 60.60
N GLY A 161 38.62 30.12 60.87
CA GLY A 161 40.06 30.23 61.23
C GLY A 161 40.22 30.50 62.72
N ASP A 162 41.37 30.17 63.30
CA ASP A 162 41.68 30.31 64.69
C ASP A 162 41.61 31.79 65.21
N ALA A 163 41.55 32.78 64.29
CA ALA A 163 41.50 34.21 64.59
C ALA A 163 40.07 34.83 64.64
N GLY A 164 39.01 34.05 64.30
CA GLY A 164 37.65 34.57 64.19
C GLY A 164 37.45 35.49 62.97
N LEU A 165 36.18 35.64 62.53
CA LEU A 165 35.82 36.58 61.45
C LEU A 165 35.03 37.77 61.99
N SER A 166 35.31 38.98 61.44
CA SER A 166 34.45 40.14 61.66
C SER A 166 33.09 39.93 60.95
N LEU A 167 32.05 40.62 61.47
CA LEU A 167 30.72 40.58 60.88
C LEU A 167 30.69 41.03 59.40
N GLU A 168 31.53 42.02 59.07
CA GLU A 168 31.67 42.56 57.72
C GLU A 168 32.31 41.55 56.76
N GLN A 169 33.37 40.86 57.22
CA GLN A 169 34.00 39.78 56.43
C GLN A 169 33.02 38.63 56.21
N LEU A 170 32.27 38.25 57.23
CA LEU A 170 31.26 37.15 57.12
C LEU A 170 30.18 37.53 56.09
N ARG A 171 29.67 38.76 56.09
CA ARG A 171 28.73 39.27 55.11
C ARG A 171 29.31 39.22 53.71
N SER A 172 30.49 39.77 53.48
CA SER A 172 31.15 39.79 52.16
C SER A 172 31.34 38.35 51.59
N ILE A 173 31.69 37.39 52.42
CA ILE A 173 31.87 36.02 52.03
C ILE A 173 30.50 35.37 51.66
N ASN A 174 29.46 35.56 52.47
CA ASN A 174 28.13 35.05 52.18
C ASN A 174 27.58 35.65 50.89
N ASP A 175 27.71 36.97 50.69
CA ASP A 175 27.26 37.62 49.44
C ASP A 175 28.01 37.08 48.22
N TYR A 176 29.29 36.81 48.31
CA TYR A 176 30.08 36.19 47.26
C TYR A 176 29.62 34.75 46.98
N LEU A 177 29.46 33.91 48.02
CA LEU A 177 29.02 32.54 47.88
C LEU A 177 27.62 32.47 47.25
N GLN A 178 26.69 33.27 47.75
CA GLN A 178 25.33 33.33 47.20
C GLN A 178 25.34 33.75 45.72
N SER A 179 26.00 34.85 45.38
CA SER A 179 26.06 35.33 43.99
C SER A 179 26.71 34.31 43.07
N ARG A 180 27.73 33.57 43.57
CA ARG A 180 28.41 32.54 42.76
C ARG A 180 27.55 31.29 42.58
N GLN A 181 26.84 30.84 43.62
CA GLN A 181 25.90 29.71 43.55
C GLN A 181 24.73 30.01 42.61
N GLU A 182 24.16 31.23 42.69
CA GLU A 182 23.11 31.66 41.74
C GLU A 182 23.61 31.65 40.32
N ALA A 183 24.81 32.19 40.05
CA ALA A 183 25.42 32.18 38.71
C ALA A 183 25.67 30.76 38.18
N LEU A 184 26.10 29.83 39.03
CA LEU A 184 26.27 28.41 38.66
C LEU A 184 24.94 27.72 38.39
N ALA A 185 23.91 27.97 39.21
CA ALA A 185 22.58 27.45 39.03
C ALA A 185 21.96 27.88 37.67
N LEU A 186 22.07 29.19 37.37
CA LEU A 186 21.58 29.71 36.08
C LEU A 186 22.29 29.07 34.88
N LYS A 187 23.64 28.99 34.94
CA LYS A 187 24.40 28.31 33.88
C LYS A 187 24.06 26.83 33.74
N ARG A 188 23.80 26.14 34.86
CA ARG A 188 23.37 24.73 34.83
C ARG A 188 22.03 24.57 34.15
N ILE A 189 21.05 25.41 34.48
CA ILE A 189 19.73 25.43 33.85
C ILE A 189 19.85 25.66 32.34
N GLU A 190 20.66 26.66 31.93
CA GLU A 190 20.90 26.97 30.51
C GLU A 190 21.49 25.76 29.75
N ARG A 191 22.54 25.12 30.33
CA ARG A 191 23.18 23.96 29.73
C ARG A 191 22.23 22.75 29.65
N GLN A 192 21.46 22.51 30.70
CA GLN A 192 20.46 21.44 30.71
C GLN A 192 19.37 21.66 29.66
N ALA A 193 18.88 22.89 29.52
CA ALA A 193 17.91 23.24 28.48
C ALA A 193 18.50 23.02 27.09
N HIS A 194 19.74 23.40 26.85
CA HIS A 194 20.41 23.19 25.58
C HIS A 194 20.62 21.72 25.26
N ILE A 195 21.02 20.88 26.25
CA ILE A 195 21.11 19.43 26.11
C ILE A 195 19.72 18.81 25.75
N ALA A 196 18.64 19.30 26.37
CA ALA A 196 17.30 18.84 26.07
C ALA A 196 16.92 19.12 24.60
N THR A 197 17.21 20.33 24.12
CA THR A 197 16.99 20.70 22.69
C THR A 197 17.80 19.83 21.74
N LEU A 198 19.09 19.62 22.03
CA LEU A 198 19.94 18.75 21.19
C LEU A 198 19.44 17.30 21.15
N ASN A 199 18.94 16.77 22.29
CA ASN A 199 18.36 15.43 22.33
C ASN A 199 17.04 15.33 21.53
N GLU A 200 16.21 16.37 21.56
CA GLU A 200 15.00 16.44 20.73
C GLU A 200 15.36 16.42 19.25
N ASP A 201 16.32 17.22 18.84
CA ASP A 201 16.77 17.26 17.44
C ASP A 201 17.43 15.95 17.01
N LEU A 202 18.22 15.33 17.89
CA LEU A 202 18.78 14.00 17.66
C LEU A 202 17.67 12.96 17.46
N GLY A 203 16.60 13.02 18.26
CA GLY A 203 15.43 12.17 18.11
C GLY A 203 14.76 12.33 16.74
N LYS A 204 14.54 13.57 16.28
CA LYS A 204 13.96 13.88 14.97
C LYS A 204 14.83 13.32 13.83
N VAL A 205 16.13 13.54 13.87
CA VAL A 205 17.06 13.07 12.84
C VAL A 205 17.16 11.54 12.83
N LYS A 206 17.12 10.87 13.98
CA LYS A 206 17.08 9.40 14.08
C LYS A 206 15.79 8.81 13.50
N LEU A 207 14.64 9.46 13.73
CA LEU A 207 13.37 9.07 13.12
C LEU A 207 13.41 9.23 11.60
N GLN A 208 13.95 10.34 11.10
CA GLN A 208 14.12 10.57 9.66
C GLN A 208 15.05 9.53 9.04
N LEU A 209 16.18 9.23 9.69
CA LEU A 209 17.09 8.16 9.24
C LEU A 209 16.38 6.81 9.17
N ALA A 210 15.58 6.46 10.18
CA ALA A 210 14.82 5.21 10.19
C ALA A 210 13.81 5.12 9.04
N GLN A 211 13.18 6.24 8.66
CA GLN A 211 12.28 6.30 7.50
C GLN A 211 13.02 6.11 6.17
N VAL A 212 14.21 6.71 6.04
CA VAL A 212 15.01 6.65 4.80
C VAL A 212 15.79 5.34 4.70
N GLN A 213 16.29 4.81 5.82
CA GLN A 213 17.07 3.58 5.86
C GLN A 213 16.26 2.29 5.70
N GLY A 214 14.96 2.35 5.78
CA GLY A 214 13.92 1.28 5.57
C GLY A 214 14.33 -0.17 5.36
N LYS A 215 15.63 -0.55 5.36
CA LYS A 215 16.13 -1.93 5.37
C LYS A 215 17.66 -2.05 5.54
N ARG A 216 18.04 -3.13 6.18
CA ARG A 216 19.36 -3.70 6.50
C ARG A 216 20.37 -3.61 5.35
N THR A 217 21.64 -3.54 5.69
CA THR A 217 22.78 -3.87 4.80
C THR A 217 22.51 -5.20 4.14
N ARG A 218 22.26 -5.19 2.83
CA ARG A 218 21.91 -6.38 2.06
C ARG A 218 23.08 -6.74 1.15
N PRO A 219 23.38 -8.03 0.92
CA PRO A 219 24.37 -8.43 -0.06
C PRO A 219 23.96 -7.92 -1.44
N THR A 220 24.90 -7.71 -2.32
CA THR A 220 24.64 -7.41 -3.72
C THR A 220 24.66 -8.67 -4.57
N SER A 221 23.86 -8.70 -5.62
CA SER A 221 23.95 -9.76 -6.64
C SER A 221 25.01 -9.40 -7.67
N GLU A 222 25.67 -10.43 -8.16
CA GLU A 222 26.57 -10.35 -9.31
C GLU A 222 26.16 -11.36 -10.38
N VAL A 223 26.21 -10.91 -11.63
CA VAL A 223 26.04 -11.78 -12.79
C VAL A 223 27.39 -11.92 -13.49
N VAL A 224 27.89 -13.15 -13.51
CA VAL A 224 29.16 -13.52 -14.14
C VAL A 224 28.86 -14.09 -15.53
N VAL A 225 29.45 -13.51 -16.55
CA VAL A 225 29.24 -13.88 -17.96
C VAL A 225 30.55 -14.29 -18.59
N GLU A 226 30.62 -15.51 -19.04
CA GLU A 226 31.75 -16.00 -19.84
C GLU A 226 31.50 -15.73 -21.31
N VAL A 227 32.45 -15.08 -21.96
CA VAL A 227 32.37 -14.72 -23.37
C VAL A 227 33.60 -15.17 -24.13
N SER A 228 33.44 -15.39 -25.44
CA SER A 228 34.57 -15.69 -26.35
C SER A 228 34.50 -14.80 -27.58
N ALA A 229 35.63 -14.17 -27.93
CA ALA A 229 35.78 -13.33 -29.12
C ALA A 229 36.93 -13.80 -29.99
N ASN A 230 36.72 -13.84 -31.30
CA ASN A 230 37.77 -14.24 -32.28
C ASN A 230 38.84 -13.15 -32.50
N ALA A 231 38.49 -11.90 -32.21
CA ALA A 231 39.34 -10.70 -32.29
C ALA A 231 38.96 -9.74 -31.14
N ALA A 232 39.85 -8.81 -30.84
CA ALA A 232 39.52 -7.75 -29.88
C ALA A 232 38.33 -6.92 -30.41
N VAL A 233 37.29 -6.72 -29.56
CA VAL A 233 36.07 -6.02 -29.93
C VAL A 233 35.48 -5.30 -28.74
N THR A 234 35.01 -4.07 -28.97
CA THR A 234 34.17 -3.37 -27.97
C THR A 234 32.73 -3.84 -28.14
N ALA A 235 32.20 -4.52 -27.14
CA ALA A 235 30.84 -5.07 -27.08
C ALA A 235 29.93 -4.13 -26.30
N THR A 236 28.70 -3.91 -26.77
CA THR A 236 27.63 -3.36 -25.97
C THR A 236 26.81 -4.52 -25.42
N LEU A 237 26.71 -4.61 -24.10
CA LEU A 237 26.02 -5.69 -23.39
C LEU A 237 24.72 -5.18 -22.81
N THR A 238 23.70 -6.01 -22.88
CA THR A 238 22.39 -5.78 -22.28
C THR A 238 22.09 -6.92 -21.33
N LEU A 239 21.87 -6.59 -20.08
CA LEU A 239 21.47 -7.52 -19.00
C LEU A 239 20.03 -7.23 -18.62
N LYS A 240 19.19 -8.26 -18.65
CA LYS A 240 17.80 -8.22 -18.18
C LYS A 240 17.59 -9.21 -17.05
N TYR A 241 16.87 -8.81 -16.04
CA TYR A 241 16.52 -9.66 -14.89
C TYR A 241 15.22 -9.20 -14.24
N MET A 242 14.55 -10.14 -13.54
CA MET A 242 13.36 -9.87 -12.76
C MET A 242 13.71 -9.55 -11.32
N VAL A 243 12.94 -8.63 -10.72
CA VAL A 243 12.94 -8.30 -9.30
C VAL A 243 11.53 -8.37 -8.74
N SER A 244 11.39 -8.84 -7.50
CA SER A 244 10.08 -9.11 -6.90
C SER A 244 9.50 -7.93 -6.10
N SER A 245 10.37 -7.10 -5.50
CA SER A 245 9.97 -6.01 -4.59
C SER A 245 9.60 -4.72 -5.33
N ALA A 246 8.93 -4.85 -6.44
CA ALA A 246 8.41 -3.74 -7.23
C ALA A 246 7.04 -4.09 -7.78
N GLY A 247 6.29 -3.09 -8.21
CA GLY A 247 5.01 -3.29 -8.85
C GLY A 247 4.28 -1.96 -9.09
N TRP A 248 3.12 -2.07 -9.72
CA TRP A 248 2.25 -0.91 -9.90
C TRP A 248 0.78 -1.28 -9.71
N SER A 249 -0.02 -0.29 -9.38
CA SER A 249 -1.48 -0.40 -9.31
C SER A 249 -2.14 0.79 -10.01
N PRO A 250 -3.29 0.58 -10.66
CA PRO A 250 -4.03 1.65 -11.32
C PRO A 250 -4.68 2.57 -10.29
N SER A 251 -4.82 3.84 -10.63
CA SER A 251 -5.67 4.81 -9.94
C SER A 251 -6.22 5.82 -10.94
N TYR A 252 -7.36 6.39 -10.63
CA TYR A 252 -8.08 7.26 -11.56
C TYR A 252 -8.47 8.56 -10.88
N ASP A 253 -8.35 9.68 -11.62
CA ASP A 253 -9.08 10.89 -11.29
C ASP A 253 -10.23 11.03 -12.27
N ILE A 254 -11.43 11.18 -11.76
CA ILE A 254 -12.64 11.40 -12.54
C ILE A 254 -13.13 12.82 -12.26
N ARG A 255 -13.16 13.64 -13.31
CA ARG A 255 -13.55 15.04 -13.22
C ARG A 255 -14.79 15.29 -14.07
N VAL A 256 -15.84 15.73 -13.42
CA VAL A 256 -17.09 16.14 -14.05
C VAL A 256 -17.32 17.61 -13.74
N ALA A 257 -17.09 18.45 -14.74
CA ALA A 257 -17.26 19.89 -14.59
C ALA A 257 -18.75 20.29 -14.56
N ASP A 258 -19.60 19.57 -15.32
CA ASP A 258 -21.03 19.77 -15.43
C ASP A 258 -21.67 18.52 -16.04
N ILE A 259 -22.90 18.19 -15.65
CA ILE A 259 -23.65 17.04 -16.17
C ILE A 259 -24.02 17.14 -17.66
N THR A 260 -23.77 18.27 -18.31
CA THR A 260 -23.97 18.49 -19.76
C THR A 260 -22.69 18.35 -20.56
N LYS A 261 -21.53 18.18 -19.91
CA LYS A 261 -20.21 18.08 -20.53
C LYS A 261 -19.67 16.65 -20.46
N PRO A 262 -18.75 16.28 -21.38
CA PRO A 262 -18.01 15.03 -21.26
C PRO A 262 -17.27 14.96 -19.91
N MET A 263 -17.14 13.76 -19.40
CA MET A 263 -16.35 13.47 -18.21
C MET A 263 -14.88 13.32 -18.58
N GLN A 264 -13.97 13.89 -17.80
CA GLN A 264 -12.55 13.69 -17.94
C GLN A 264 -12.10 12.55 -17.03
N LEU A 265 -11.43 11.56 -17.61
CA LEU A 265 -10.78 10.45 -16.93
C LEU A 265 -9.27 10.61 -17.04
N THR A 266 -8.57 10.77 -15.92
CA THR A 266 -7.12 10.72 -15.86
C THR A 266 -6.71 9.38 -15.27
N TYR A 267 -6.09 8.53 -16.08
CA TYR A 267 -5.56 7.24 -15.67
C TYR A 267 -4.14 7.41 -15.16
N LYS A 268 -3.89 6.97 -13.96
CA LYS A 268 -2.61 7.07 -13.25
C LYS A 268 -2.16 5.70 -12.76
N ALA A 269 -0.87 5.53 -12.64
CA ALA A 269 -0.24 4.37 -12.03
C ALA A 269 0.45 4.77 -10.72
N GLN A 270 0.23 4.00 -9.67
CA GLN A 270 0.98 4.08 -8.43
C GLN A 270 2.10 3.04 -8.50
N VAL A 271 3.30 3.49 -8.81
CA VAL A 271 4.48 2.62 -8.94
C VAL A 271 5.25 2.62 -7.63
N TYR A 272 5.59 1.45 -7.12
CA TYR A 272 6.43 1.30 -5.94
C TYR A 272 7.60 0.35 -6.21
N GLN A 273 8.70 0.59 -5.53
CA GLN A 273 9.83 -0.33 -5.56
C GLN A 273 10.67 -0.25 -4.28
N SER A 274 11.21 -1.39 -3.85
CA SER A 274 12.16 -1.49 -2.75
C SER A 274 13.27 -2.50 -3.07
N THR A 275 13.72 -2.51 -4.32
CA THR A 275 14.69 -3.46 -4.86
C THR A 275 16.12 -3.22 -4.37
N GLY A 276 16.34 -2.09 -3.68
CA GLY A 276 17.67 -1.64 -3.27
C GLY A 276 18.43 -0.89 -4.36
N GLU A 277 17.87 -0.70 -5.55
CA GLU A 277 18.45 0.08 -6.66
C GLU A 277 17.52 1.22 -7.04
N ASP A 278 18.05 2.44 -7.11
CA ASP A 278 17.28 3.58 -7.60
C ASP A 278 17.18 3.51 -9.13
N TRP A 279 15.98 3.69 -9.66
CA TRP A 279 15.74 3.81 -11.10
C TRP A 279 15.82 5.27 -11.48
N ASP A 280 17.01 5.71 -11.90
CA ASP A 280 17.25 7.12 -12.23
C ASP A 280 17.10 7.37 -13.74
N LYS A 281 16.16 8.24 -14.12
CA LYS A 281 15.89 8.65 -15.51
C LYS A 281 15.75 7.46 -16.47
N VAL A 282 15.02 6.45 -16.04
CA VAL A 282 14.82 5.22 -16.82
C VAL A 282 13.64 5.35 -17.78
N GLN A 283 13.73 4.66 -18.92
CA GLN A 283 12.57 4.45 -19.79
C GLN A 283 11.60 3.49 -19.08
N LEU A 284 10.46 4.02 -18.65
CA LEU A 284 9.47 3.26 -17.89
C LEU A 284 8.42 2.67 -18.82
N SER A 285 8.05 1.40 -18.63
CA SER A 285 6.85 0.83 -19.20
C SER A 285 6.05 0.08 -18.13
N LEU A 286 4.72 0.16 -18.20
CA LEU A 286 3.80 -0.48 -17.27
C LEU A 286 3.09 -1.60 -18.00
N SER A 287 3.02 -2.78 -17.40
CA SER A 287 2.36 -3.94 -18.00
C SER A 287 1.25 -4.45 -17.08
N SER A 288 0.08 -4.74 -17.66
CA SER A 288 -1.01 -5.41 -16.96
C SER A 288 -0.78 -6.92 -16.78
N GLY A 289 0.30 -7.45 -17.38
CA GLY A 289 0.70 -8.85 -17.21
C GLY A 289 1.16 -9.15 -15.79
N ASP A 290 1.15 -10.41 -15.45
CA ASP A 290 1.68 -10.92 -14.19
C ASP A 290 2.59 -12.12 -14.50
N PRO A 291 3.92 -11.91 -14.56
CA PRO A 291 4.86 -12.97 -14.89
C PRO A 291 4.95 -14.06 -13.79
N ASN A 292 4.38 -13.82 -12.62
CA ASN A 292 4.42 -14.74 -11.49
C ASN A 292 3.20 -15.69 -11.46
N LYS A 293 2.22 -15.52 -12.38
CA LYS A 293 1.10 -16.44 -12.48
C LYS A 293 1.45 -17.66 -13.32
N ASP A 294 1.11 -18.83 -12.78
CA ASP A 294 1.26 -20.09 -13.50
C ASP A 294 0.50 -20.08 -14.82
N ALA A 295 1.18 -20.41 -15.91
CA ALA A 295 0.59 -20.59 -17.24
C ALA A 295 -0.17 -21.93 -17.38
N ILE A 296 -0.42 -22.64 -16.29
CA ILE A 296 -1.07 -23.95 -16.28
C ILE A 296 -2.58 -23.77 -16.26
N MET A 297 -3.25 -24.21 -17.30
CA MET A 297 -4.71 -24.23 -17.36
C MET A 297 -5.27 -25.18 -16.29
N PRO A 298 -6.18 -24.73 -15.40
CA PRO A 298 -6.82 -25.61 -14.43
C PRO A 298 -7.65 -26.69 -15.14
N THR A 299 -7.51 -27.94 -14.69
CA THR A 299 -8.26 -29.07 -15.22
C THR A 299 -9.54 -29.25 -14.42
N LEU A 300 -10.69 -29.27 -15.14
CA LEU A 300 -11.98 -29.55 -14.52
C LEU A 300 -12.12 -31.06 -14.28
N TYR A 301 -12.32 -31.45 -13.03
CA TYR A 301 -12.60 -32.82 -12.65
C TYR A 301 -14.11 -33.07 -12.56
N PRO A 302 -14.62 -34.31 -12.86
CA PRO A 302 -16.03 -34.60 -12.73
C PRO A 302 -16.54 -34.36 -11.31
N TRP A 303 -17.53 -33.49 -11.16
CA TRP A 303 -18.22 -33.26 -9.89
C TRP A 303 -19.22 -34.41 -9.65
N ARG A 304 -18.88 -35.30 -8.72
CA ARG A 304 -19.73 -36.40 -8.32
C ARG A 304 -20.52 -36.01 -7.07
N LEU A 305 -21.84 -35.93 -7.20
CA LEU A 305 -22.74 -35.74 -6.06
C LEU A 305 -22.91 -37.07 -5.35
N ASP A 306 -22.66 -37.09 -4.04
CA ASP A 306 -22.94 -38.21 -3.15
C ASP A 306 -23.65 -37.71 -1.90
N PHE A 307 -24.52 -38.54 -1.30
CA PHE A 307 -25.15 -38.23 -0.02
C PHE A 307 -24.09 -38.34 1.08
N GLY A 308 -23.35 -37.28 1.35
CA GLY A 308 -22.40 -37.25 2.42
C GLY A 308 -23.00 -36.75 3.72
N ALA A 309 -22.59 -37.34 4.84
CA ALA A 309 -22.84 -36.75 6.17
C ALA A 309 -22.31 -35.30 6.20
N PRO A 310 -23.01 -34.39 6.90
CA PRO A 310 -22.54 -33.02 6.99
C PRO A 310 -21.09 -33.02 7.52
N ARG A 311 -20.16 -32.50 6.72
CA ARG A 311 -18.79 -32.30 7.17
C ARG A 311 -18.85 -31.38 8.38
N PRO A 312 -18.19 -31.76 9.51
CA PRO A 312 -18.04 -30.81 10.58
C PRO A 312 -17.41 -29.54 9.99
N ALA A 313 -18.01 -28.39 10.28
CA ALA A 313 -17.49 -27.11 9.86
C ALA A 313 -16.00 -27.06 10.21
N PRO A 314 -15.11 -26.65 9.30
CA PRO A 314 -13.71 -26.50 9.64
C PRO A 314 -13.63 -25.54 10.83
N VAL A 315 -13.08 -26.05 11.92
CA VAL A 315 -12.77 -25.21 13.09
C VAL A 315 -11.80 -24.16 12.57
N VAL A 316 -12.26 -22.92 12.47
CA VAL A 316 -11.43 -21.79 12.11
C VAL A 316 -10.37 -21.67 13.17
N SER A 317 -9.17 -22.13 12.89
CA SER A 317 -8.01 -21.88 13.74
C SER A 317 -7.70 -20.39 13.64
N VAL A 318 -7.95 -19.72 14.74
CA VAL A 318 -7.70 -18.30 14.96
C VAL A 318 -6.21 -18.01 14.76
N GLN A 319 -5.93 -16.96 14.02
CA GLN A 319 -4.65 -16.25 13.96
C GLN A 319 -3.46 -17.01 13.34
N GLN A 320 -3.49 -17.12 12.05
CA GLN A 320 -2.23 -17.11 11.30
C GLN A 320 -1.82 -15.64 11.09
N GLY A 321 -0.61 -15.30 11.55
CA GLY A 321 -0.03 -13.97 11.35
C GLY A 321 0.19 -13.67 9.87
N TYR A 322 0.41 -12.40 9.53
CA TYR A 322 0.70 -11.95 8.18
C TYR A 322 1.80 -12.78 7.50
N ASN A 323 1.54 -13.20 6.26
CA ASN A 323 2.49 -13.93 5.42
C ASN A 323 2.92 -13.06 4.22
N PRO A 324 4.17 -12.59 4.18
CA PRO A 324 4.64 -11.69 3.13
C PRO A 324 4.78 -12.36 1.74
N ASN A 325 4.65 -13.67 1.65
CA ASN A 325 4.80 -14.42 0.39
C ASN A 325 3.48 -14.61 -0.36
N VAL A 326 2.35 -14.19 0.22
CA VAL A 326 1.04 -14.26 -0.43
C VAL A 326 0.92 -13.14 -1.45
N ARG A 327 0.69 -13.47 -2.71
CA ARG A 327 0.58 -12.54 -3.84
C ARG A 327 -0.84 -12.38 -4.37
N ASP A 328 -1.71 -13.32 -4.11
CA ASP A 328 -3.13 -13.25 -4.37
C ASP A 328 -3.91 -13.85 -3.20
N VAL A 329 -5.07 -13.30 -2.93
CA VAL A 329 -6.01 -13.84 -1.96
C VAL A 329 -7.34 -14.06 -2.66
N ARG A 330 -7.90 -15.24 -2.44
CA ARG A 330 -9.20 -15.62 -2.94
C ARG A 330 -9.99 -16.33 -1.85
N GLY A 331 -11.30 -16.27 -1.91
CA GLY A 331 -12.13 -16.94 -0.92
C GLY A 331 -13.62 -16.73 -1.17
N ILE A 332 -14.42 -17.24 -0.25
CA ILE A 332 -15.87 -17.07 -0.28
C ILE A 332 -16.28 -16.32 1.00
N ILE A 333 -17.11 -15.32 0.82
CA ILE A 333 -17.71 -14.55 1.92
C ILE A 333 -19.10 -15.09 2.17
N ARG A 334 -19.38 -15.44 3.43
CA ARG A 334 -20.63 -16.03 3.85
C ARG A 334 -21.21 -15.30 5.05
N ASP A 335 -22.51 -15.40 5.21
CA ASP A 335 -23.16 -15.07 6.47
C ASP A 335 -22.75 -16.09 7.54
N ALA A 336 -22.31 -15.62 8.70
CA ALA A 336 -21.82 -16.47 9.80
C ALA A 336 -22.94 -17.33 10.42
N LYS A 337 -24.19 -16.89 10.31
CA LYS A 337 -25.36 -17.53 10.93
C LYS A 337 -26.07 -18.49 9.99
N THR A 338 -26.27 -18.06 8.73
CA THR A 338 -26.99 -18.86 7.75
C THR A 338 -26.07 -19.74 6.90
N GLY A 339 -24.79 -19.39 6.78
CA GLY A 339 -23.81 -20.02 5.91
C GLY A 339 -24.02 -19.69 4.43
N GLU A 340 -24.99 -18.84 4.09
CA GLU A 340 -25.26 -18.43 2.71
C GLU A 340 -24.15 -17.53 2.17
N PRO A 341 -23.78 -17.63 0.89
CA PRO A 341 -22.81 -16.73 0.28
C PRO A 341 -23.37 -15.31 0.20
N LEU A 342 -22.55 -14.33 0.52
CA LEU A 342 -22.90 -12.91 0.48
C LEU A 342 -22.37 -12.29 -0.81
N PRO A 343 -23.26 -11.87 -1.73
CA PRO A 343 -22.87 -11.20 -2.97
C PRO A 343 -22.54 -9.73 -2.74
N PHE A 344 -21.68 -9.18 -3.59
CA PHE A 344 -21.36 -7.76 -3.65
C PHE A 344 -20.80 -7.16 -2.34
N VAL A 345 -20.09 -7.98 -1.57
CA VAL A 345 -19.38 -7.54 -0.36
C VAL A 345 -18.10 -6.83 -0.76
N ASN A 346 -17.84 -5.66 -0.22
CA ASN A 346 -16.61 -4.92 -0.47
C ASN A 346 -15.42 -5.60 0.24
N VAL A 347 -14.39 -5.92 -0.51
CA VAL A 347 -13.13 -6.46 -0.02
C VAL A 347 -12.03 -5.48 -0.35
N ILE A 348 -11.50 -4.82 0.66
CA ILE A 348 -10.55 -3.73 0.56
C ILE A 348 -9.20 -4.21 1.08
N LEU A 349 -8.17 -4.11 0.24
CA LEU A 349 -6.80 -4.37 0.63
C LEU A 349 -6.18 -3.11 1.21
N THR A 350 -5.61 -3.22 2.40
CA THR A 350 -4.96 -2.09 3.08
C THR A 350 -3.51 -2.37 3.41
N ASP A 351 -2.71 -1.30 3.52
CA ASP A 351 -1.34 -1.35 4.02
C ASP A 351 -1.27 -1.42 5.55
N VAL A 352 -0.07 -1.31 6.11
CA VAL A 352 0.18 -1.29 7.55
C VAL A 352 -0.45 -0.10 8.26
N SER A 353 -0.64 1.01 7.55
CA SER A 353 -1.26 2.25 8.08
C SER A 353 -2.80 2.23 7.98
N GLY A 354 -3.37 1.21 7.34
CA GLY A 354 -4.79 1.12 7.06
C GLY A 354 -5.23 1.86 5.79
N GLN A 355 -4.27 2.40 5.02
CA GLN A 355 -4.57 3.04 3.75
C GLN A 355 -4.96 2.00 2.71
N MET A 356 -6.00 2.27 1.93
CA MET A 356 -6.47 1.41 0.85
C MET A 356 -5.42 1.34 -0.27
N ILE A 357 -5.12 0.13 -0.72
CA ILE A 357 -4.20 -0.14 -1.83
C ILE A 357 -4.99 -0.61 -3.05
N ASN A 358 -5.93 -1.52 -2.84
CA ASN A 358 -6.72 -2.15 -3.88
C ASN A 358 -8.07 -2.59 -3.29
N GLY A 359 -9.05 -2.89 -4.14
CA GLY A 359 -10.34 -3.40 -3.72
C GLY A 359 -10.98 -4.27 -4.78
N THR A 360 -11.89 -5.13 -4.34
CA THR A 360 -12.75 -5.96 -5.19
C THR A 360 -14.08 -6.19 -4.49
N THR A 361 -15.05 -6.74 -5.20
CA THR A 361 -16.32 -7.17 -4.61
C THR A 361 -16.52 -8.67 -4.79
N SER A 362 -17.28 -9.29 -3.90
CA SER A 362 -17.68 -10.68 -4.09
C SER A 362 -18.73 -10.79 -5.20
N ASN A 363 -18.67 -11.87 -5.99
CA ASN A 363 -19.66 -12.18 -7.01
C ASN A 363 -20.97 -12.73 -6.40
N VAL A 364 -21.91 -13.13 -7.24
CA VAL A 364 -23.22 -13.68 -6.81
C VAL A 364 -23.11 -14.93 -5.92
N ASP A 365 -22.03 -15.68 -6.02
CA ASP A 365 -21.75 -16.87 -5.20
C ASP A 365 -20.90 -16.52 -3.96
N GLY A 366 -20.73 -15.24 -3.65
CA GLY A 366 -19.90 -14.76 -2.55
C GLY A 366 -18.38 -14.91 -2.76
N TYR A 367 -17.93 -15.33 -3.95
CA TYR A 367 -16.51 -15.54 -4.26
C TYR A 367 -15.83 -14.21 -4.56
N TYR A 368 -14.63 -14.02 -4.03
CA TYR A 368 -13.75 -12.88 -4.32
C TYR A 368 -12.32 -13.33 -4.63
N ALA A 369 -11.62 -12.54 -5.41
CA ALA A 369 -10.19 -12.67 -5.67
C ALA A 369 -9.55 -11.30 -5.77
N ILE A 370 -8.41 -11.10 -5.09
CA ILE A 370 -7.69 -9.82 -5.07
C ILE A 370 -6.19 -10.07 -5.10
N ALA A 371 -5.49 -9.35 -5.98
CA ALA A 371 -4.03 -9.37 -6.03
C ALA A 371 -3.46 -8.58 -4.83
N VAL A 372 -2.41 -9.12 -4.22
CA VAL A 372 -1.74 -8.55 -3.04
C VAL A 372 -0.36 -8.05 -3.41
N PRO A 373 -0.19 -6.73 -3.64
CA PRO A 373 1.13 -6.12 -3.76
C PRO A 373 1.94 -6.27 -2.46
N MET A 374 3.26 -6.05 -2.53
CA MET A 374 4.15 -6.26 -1.38
C MET A 374 3.84 -5.39 -0.15
N ASN A 375 3.22 -4.24 -0.37
CA ASN A 375 2.76 -3.34 0.70
C ASN A 375 1.39 -3.74 1.28
N GLY A 376 0.67 -4.70 0.67
CA GLY A 376 -0.59 -5.22 1.19
C GLY A 376 -0.41 -5.97 2.51
N ARG A 377 -1.22 -5.66 3.51
CA ARG A 377 -1.12 -6.25 4.86
C ARG A 377 -2.40 -6.89 5.34
N ASN A 378 -3.52 -6.19 5.17
CA ASN A 378 -4.80 -6.64 5.69
C ASN A 378 -5.88 -6.57 4.63
N LEU A 379 -6.86 -7.46 4.73
CA LEU A 379 -8.13 -7.36 4.03
C LEU A 379 -9.15 -6.77 4.99
N ARG A 380 -9.80 -5.68 4.61
CA ARG A 380 -10.96 -5.11 5.27
C ARG A 380 -12.19 -5.47 4.46
N VAL A 381 -13.10 -6.21 5.08
CA VAL A 381 -14.31 -6.73 4.44
C VAL A 381 -15.52 -6.01 5.05
N GLU A 382 -16.27 -5.33 4.19
CA GLU A 382 -17.38 -4.47 4.58
C GLU A 382 -18.65 -4.81 3.81
N TYR A 383 -19.74 -4.95 4.52
CA TYR A 383 -21.05 -5.17 3.92
C TYR A 383 -22.14 -4.50 4.77
N ILE A 384 -23.12 -3.92 4.09
CA ILE A 384 -24.21 -3.19 4.77
C ILE A 384 -25.01 -4.18 5.63
N GLY A 385 -25.21 -3.83 6.90
CA GLY A 385 -25.89 -4.70 7.86
C GLY A 385 -25.01 -5.72 8.56
N TYR A 386 -23.71 -5.75 8.28
CA TYR A 386 -22.74 -6.65 8.88
C TYR A 386 -21.61 -5.88 9.57
N SER A 387 -21.00 -6.52 10.57
CA SER A 387 -19.82 -5.96 11.23
C SER A 387 -18.62 -6.03 10.32
N THR A 388 -17.94 -4.90 10.10
CA THR A 388 -16.69 -4.84 9.36
C THR A 388 -15.65 -5.78 9.96
N GLN A 389 -15.03 -6.63 9.15
CA GLN A 389 -13.92 -7.49 9.58
C GLN A 389 -12.62 -7.04 8.94
N GLN A 390 -11.56 -7.06 9.74
CA GLN A 390 -10.20 -6.83 9.28
C GLN A 390 -9.35 -8.08 9.56
N LEU A 391 -8.77 -8.65 8.50
CA LEU A 391 -8.04 -9.91 8.53
C LEU A 391 -6.62 -9.69 8.02
N ALA A 392 -5.62 -10.18 8.75
CA ALA A 392 -4.26 -10.21 8.24
C ALA A 392 -4.16 -11.23 7.09
N ILE A 393 -3.42 -10.89 6.04
CA ILE A 393 -3.20 -11.79 4.90
C ILE A 393 -2.22 -12.88 5.33
N SER A 394 -2.76 -14.04 5.65
CA SER A 394 -1.99 -15.19 6.15
C SER A 394 -1.82 -16.31 5.13
N ALA A 395 -2.74 -16.41 4.16
CA ALA A 395 -2.76 -17.45 3.14
C ALA A 395 -3.43 -16.95 1.85
N GLY A 396 -3.14 -17.60 0.72
CA GLY A 396 -3.76 -17.31 -0.56
C GLY A 396 -5.25 -17.72 -0.65
N ALA A 397 -5.75 -18.47 0.32
CA ALA A 397 -7.17 -18.83 0.45
C ALA A 397 -7.69 -18.34 1.81
N LEU A 398 -8.53 -17.30 1.82
CA LEU A 398 -9.15 -16.73 3.01
C LEU A 398 -10.68 -16.67 2.83
N ASN A 399 -11.39 -17.55 3.51
CA ASN A 399 -12.85 -17.49 3.57
C ASN A 399 -13.25 -16.60 4.75
N VAL A 400 -14.27 -15.77 4.54
CA VAL A 400 -14.74 -14.79 5.52
C VAL A 400 -16.18 -15.08 5.89
N ASN A 401 -16.47 -15.15 7.20
CA ASN A 401 -17.82 -15.26 7.70
C ASN A 401 -18.20 -13.96 8.39
N LEU A 402 -19.06 -13.15 7.76
CA LEU A 402 -19.52 -11.89 8.32
C LEU A 402 -20.64 -12.13 9.33
N VAL A 403 -20.58 -11.42 10.42
CA VAL A 403 -21.60 -11.46 11.48
C VAL A 403 -22.52 -10.26 11.30
N GLU A 404 -23.84 -10.51 11.26
CA GLU A 404 -24.84 -9.44 11.25
C GLU A 404 -24.56 -8.44 12.39
N SER A 405 -24.54 -7.17 12.08
CA SER A 405 -24.41 -6.12 13.08
C SER A 405 -25.75 -5.97 13.80
N ALA A 406 -25.79 -6.30 15.09
CA ALA A 406 -26.94 -6.05 15.95
C ALA A 406 -27.12 -4.56 16.28
N GLN A 407 -26.26 -3.69 15.81
CA GLN A 407 -26.45 -2.25 15.88
C GLN A 407 -27.58 -1.85 14.94
N GLN A 408 -28.80 -1.78 15.48
CA GLN A 408 -29.80 -0.86 14.96
C GLN A 408 -29.07 0.46 14.66
N LEU A 409 -29.30 1.00 13.47
CA LEU A 409 -28.93 2.36 13.11
C LEU A 409 -29.53 3.30 14.16
N SER A 410 -28.81 3.46 15.26
CA SER A 410 -29.05 4.56 16.16
C SER A 410 -28.75 5.79 15.33
N GLU A 411 -29.80 6.58 15.12
CA GLU A 411 -29.77 7.95 14.64
C GLU A 411 -28.43 8.58 15.07
N VAL A 412 -27.54 8.81 14.13
CA VAL A 412 -26.34 9.59 14.37
C VAL A 412 -26.81 11.03 14.53
N VAL A 413 -27.22 11.37 15.73
CA VAL A 413 -27.27 12.74 16.18
C VAL A 413 -25.81 13.21 16.12
N VAL A 414 -25.49 13.98 15.11
CA VAL A 414 -24.25 14.75 15.05
C VAL A 414 -24.34 15.81 16.14
N THR A 415 -24.12 15.40 17.37
CA THR A 415 -23.68 16.32 18.41
C THR A 415 -22.24 16.66 18.03
N SER A 416 -22.04 17.90 17.61
CA SER A 416 -20.72 18.51 17.53
C SER A 416 -20.00 18.20 18.83
N ALA A 417 -19.10 17.21 18.78
CA ALA A 417 -18.26 16.85 19.91
C ALA A 417 -17.32 18.03 20.15
N ASN A 418 -17.74 18.87 21.11
CA ASN A 418 -16.84 19.75 21.83
C ASN A 418 -15.70 18.88 22.36
N ARG A 419 -14.55 19.00 21.72
CA ARG A 419 -13.30 18.48 22.24
C ARG A 419 -13.05 19.19 23.56
N GLN A 420 -13.43 18.56 24.66
CA GLN A 420 -12.89 18.92 25.98
C GLN A 420 -11.39 18.62 25.95
N LEU A 421 -10.63 19.64 25.60
CA LEU A 421 -9.23 19.72 25.96
C LEU A 421 -9.14 19.80 27.48
N ALA A 422 -8.50 18.80 28.05
CA ALA A 422 -8.13 18.81 29.45
C ALA A 422 -7.51 20.16 29.81
N SER A 423 -8.08 20.80 30.81
CA SER A 423 -7.61 22.06 31.36
C SER A 423 -6.23 21.88 31.96
N VAL A 424 -5.23 22.41 31.32
CA VAL A 424 -3.97 22.80 31.98
C VAL A 424 -4.13 24.25 32.38
N SER A 425 -4.13 24.45 33.68
CA SER A 425 -4.22 25.75 34.36
C SER A 425 -3.18 26.77 33.83
N GLY A 426 -3.68 27.93 33.52
CA GLY A 426 -2.98 29.17 33.79
C GLY A 426 -2.11 29.76 32.70
N VAL A 427 -2.72 30.31 31.64
CA VAL A 427 -2.18 31.54 31.05
C VAL A 427 -3.35 32.41 30.57
N GLN A 428 -3.57 33.52 31.24
CA GLN A 428 -4.49 34.57 30.80
C GLN A 428 -3.84 35.32 29.66
N ILE A 429 -4.37 35.17 28.43
CA ILE A 429 -3.99 36.07 27.34
C ILE A 429 -4.99 37.23 27.31
N ARG A 430 -4.49 38.37 27.69
CA ARG A 430 -5.11 39.69 27.65
C ARG A 430 -5.44 40.04 26.20
N LYS A 431 -6.72 40.19 25.86
CA LYS A 431 -7.17 40.76 24.60
C LYS A 431 -6.75 42.21 24.49
N GLN A 432 -5.77 42.50 23.65
CA GLN A 432 -5.45 43.86 23.24
C GLN A 432 -6.12 44.12 21.89
N ARG A 433 -7.12 44.98 21.91
CA ARG A 433 -7.73 45.58 20.71
C ARG A 433 -6.71 46.47 20.05
N ILE A 434 -6.26 46.14 18.86
CA ILE A 434 -5.56 47.08 17.99
C ILE A 434 -6.57 47.61 16.98
N ARG A 435 -6.73 48.91 17.03
CA ARG A 435 -7.57 49.74 16.19
C ARG A 435 -6.82 50.03 14.89
N GLY A 436 -7.47 49.97 13.77
CA GLY A 436 -7.14 50.09 12.38
C GLY A 436 -5.92 50.88 11.95
N SER A 437 -5.29 50.42 10.94
CA SER A 437 -4.76 51.25 9.87
C SER A 437 -5.10 50.59 8.52
N ARG A 438 -5.55 51.40 7.63
CA ARG A 438 -5.98 51.23 6.27
C ARG A 438 -4.70 51.21 5.42
N GLY A 439 -4.55 50.27 4.53
CA GLY A 439 -3.53 50.40 3.49
C GLY A 439 -2.85 49.10 3.13
N GLU A 440 -3.07 48.79 1.86
CA GLU A 440 -2.37 47.87 0.98
C GLU A 440 -2.99 46.48 0.78
N GLU A 441 -3.88 46.50 -0.18
CA GLU A 441 -4.13 45.39 -1.10
C GLU A 441 -2.79 45.06 -1.78
N SER A 442 -2.16 43.96 -1.41
CA SER A 442 -1.10 43.35 -2.20
C SER A 442 -1.13 41.83 -2.01
N ASP A 443 -1.46 41.16 -3.10
CA ASP A 443 -0.97 39.86 -3.50
C ASP A 443 -1.26 38.63 -2.60
N LEU A 444 -2.54 38.22 -2.54
CA LEU A 444 -2.94 36.82 -2.35
C LEU A 444 -3.40 36.18 -3.68
N GLU A 445 -2.76 36.56 -4.78
CA GLU A 445 -2.76 35.83 -6.04
C GLU A 445 -1.46 35.04 -6.11
N GLY A 446 -1.48 33.81 -5.64
CA GLY A 446 -0.28 32.96 -5.65
C GLY A 446 -0.53 31.50 -5.34
N TRP A 447 -1.79 31.07 -5.20
CA TRP A 447 -2.16 29.64 -5.15
C TRP A 447 -3.12 29.29 -6.29
N ALA A 448 -3.01 30.00 -7.41
CA ALA A 448 -3.60 29.59 -8.66
C ALA A 448 -2.76 28.44 -9.21
N GLU A 449 -3.35 27.24 -9.21
CA GLU A 449 -3.42 26.35 -10.34
C GLU A 449 -2.14 26.31 -11.21
N ASN A 450 -1.16 25.53 -10.78
CA ASN A 450 -0.43 24.78 -11.78
C ASN A 450 -1.41 23.69 -12.31
N GLU A 451 -2.36 24.10 -13.11
CA GLU A 451 -2.89 23.27 -14.16
C GLU A 451 -1.73 23.00 -15.15
N SER A 452 -0.87 22.09 -14.75
CA SER A 452 -0.06 21.37 -15.70
C SER A 452 -1.08 20.60 -16.53
N ALA A 453 -1.37 21.10 -17.74
CA ALA A 453 -2.01 20.31 -18.76
C ALA A 453 -1.22 19.00 -18.83
N THR A 454 -1.77 17.95 -18.22
CA THR A 454 -1.12 16.63 -18.19
C THR A 454 -1.30 16.08 -19.59
N THR A 455 -0.35 16.36 -20.45
CA THR A 455 -0.25 15.73 -21.76
C THR A 455 -0.18 14.22 -21.53
N SER A 456 -0.91 13.44 -22.32
CA SER A 456 -0.81 11.97 -22.29
C SER A 456 0.66 11.57 -22.28
N LEU A 457 1.10 10.92 -21.19
CA LEU A 457 2.49 10.54 -20.98
C LEU A 457 2.79 9.17 -21.59
N ALA A 458 1.77 8.38 -21.93
CA ALA A 458 1.97 7.14 -22.68
C ALA A 458 2.16 7.47 -24.15
N GLU A 459 3.37 7.24 -24.66
CA GLU A 459 3.72 7.40 -26.06
C GLU A 459 3.02 6.38 -26.95
N SER A 460 2.82 5.17 -26.43
CA SER A 460 2.10 4.10 -27.13
C SER A 460 1.47 3.12 -26.14
N VAL A 461 0.29 2.62 -26.50
CA VAL A 461 -0.37 1.50 -25.87
C VAL A 461 -0.22 0.31 -26.79
N MET A 462 0.43 -0.75 -26.33
CA MET A 462 0.61 -1.99 -27.09
C MET A 462 -0.24 -3.10 -26.49
N GLU A 463 -1.27 -3.49 -27.20
CA GLU A 463 -2.05 -4.68 -26.87
C GLU A 463 -1.28 -5.93 -27.28
N ARG A 464 -1.05 -6.81 -26.33
CA ARG A 464 -0.49 -8.15 -26.55
C ARG A 464 -1.61 -9.18 -26.36
N ALA A 465 -1.38 -10.42 -26.76
CA ALA A 465 -2.39 -11.47 -26.64
C ALA A 465 -2.94 -11.69 -25.22
N THR A 466 -2.19 -11.37 -24.19
CA THR A 466 -2.53 -11.63 -22.76
C THR A 466 -2.33 -10.44 -21.84
N SER A 467 -1.86 -9.30 -22.34
CA SER A 467 -1.56 -8.13 -21.51
C SER A 467 -1.55 -6.85 -22.34
N VAL A 468 -1.67 -5.73 -21.65
CA VAL A 468 -1.50 -4.39 -22.23
C VAL A 468 -0.24 -3.79 -21.65
N GLU A 469 0.54 -3.12 -22.47
CA GLU A 469 1.76 -2.42 -22.12
C GLU A 469 1.64 -0.94 -22.45
N PHE A 470 1.85 -0.09 -21.44
CA PHE A 470 1.87 1.38 -21.57
C PHE A 470 3.33 1.84 -21.53
N ALA A 471 3.86 2.31 -22.67
CA ALA A 471 5.19 2.88 -22.75
C ALA A 471 5.13 4.37 -22.38
N ILE A 472 5.83 4.78 -21.33
CA ILE A 472 5.83 6.15 -20.83
C ILE A 472 6.90 6.95 -21.57
N SER A 473 6.53 8.05 -22.23
CA SER A 473 7.42 8.84 -23.11
C SER A 473 8.52 9.59 -22.36
N VAL A 474 8.25 9.99 -21.12
CA VAL A 474 9.19 10.77 -20.29
C VAL A 474 9.99 9.85 -19.38
N PRO A 475 11.33 9.99 -19.34
CA PRO A 475 12.14 9.22 -18.38
C PRO A 475 11.75 9.55 -16.94
N TYR A 476 11.57 8.49 -16.11
CA TYR A 476 11.20 8.62 -14.71
C TYR A 476 12.33 8.26 -13.79
N THR A 477 12.36 8.93 -12.62
CA THR A 477 13.21 8.58 -11.49
C THR A 477 12.33 8.04 -10.37
N ILE A 478 12.52 6.77 -10.00
CA ILE A 478 11.79 6.10 -8.92
C ILE A 478 12.81 5.55 -7.93
N PRO A 479 12.97 6.19 -6.76
CA PRO A 479 13.89 5.73 -5.73
C PRO A 479 13.41 4.42 -5.09
N SER A 480 14.36 3.63 -4.59
CA SER A 480 14.06 2.39 -3.86
C SER A 480 13.69 2.68 -2.41
N ASP A 481 12.59 3.41 -2.19
CA ASP A 481 12.12 3.83 -0.87
C ASP A 481 10.87 3.07 -0.39
N GLY A 482 10.29 2.23 -1.26
CA GLY A 482 9.08 1.46 -1.00
C GLY A 482 7.80 2.30 -0.96
N LYS A 483 7.87 3.58 -1.32
CA LYS A 483 6.70 4.46 -1.40
C LYS A 483 6.05 4.37 -2.77
N ASN A 484 4.79 4.79 -2.83
CA ASN A 484 4.08 4.92 -4.08
C ASN A 484 4.48 6.22 -4.80
N HIS A 485 4.92 6.09 -6.03
CA HIS A 485 5.23 7.19 -6.94
C HIS A 485 4.18 7.25 -8.02
N GLN A 486 3.55 8.40 -8.17
CA GLN A 486 2.48 8.58 -9.14
C GLN A 486 3.04 8.86 -10.54
N VAL A 487 2.60 8.07 -11.52
CA VAL A 487 2.96 8.18 -12.93
C VAL A 487 1.68 8.38 -13.73
N GLY A 488 1.61 9.42 -14.56
CA GLY A 488 0.50 9.62 -15.51
C GLY A 488 0.56 8.58 -16.61
N VAL A 489 -0.58 7.97 -16.95
CA VAL A 489 -0.70 6.99 -18.03
C VAL A 489 -1.39 7.62 -19.23
N GLN A 490 -2.64 8.03 -19.07
CA GLN A 490 -3.40 8.67 -20.15
C GLN A 490 -4.52 9.56 -19.62
N GLU A 491 -4.96 10.50 -20.45
CA GLU A 491 -6.15 11.33 -20.22
C GLU A 491 -7.14 11.12 -21.34
N GLN A 492 -8.41 10.96 -20.98
CA GLN A 492 -9.49 10.73 -21.92
C GLN A 492 -10.73 11.51 -21.57
N GLU A 493 -11.39 12.04 -22.60
CA GLU A 493 -12.75 12.57 -22.46
C GLU A 493 -13.75 11.47 -22.82
N LEU A 494 -14.67 11.19 -21.90
CA LEU A 494 -15.64 10.12 -22.04
C LEU A 494 -17.04 10.69 -22.14
N THR A 495 -17.78 10.24 -23.15
CA THR A 495 -19.19 10.55 -23.28
C THR A 495 -19.95 9.85 -22.15
N SER A 496 -20.66 10.63 -21.35
CA SER A 496 -21.41 10.13 -20.21
C SER A 496 -22.84 10.66 -20.21
N SER A 497 -23.76 9.82 -19.78
CA SER A 497 -25.11 10.19 -19.41
C SER A 497 -25.29 10.09 -17.90
N TYR A 498 -26.14 10.93 -17.34
CA TYR A 498 -26.27 11.06 -15.89
C TYR A 498 -27.64 10.59 -15.42
N LYS A 499 -27.65 9.74 -14.38
CA LYS A 499 -28.87 9.26 -13.74
C LYS A 499 -28.75 9.31 -12.23
N TYR A 500 -29.86 9.54 -11.59
CA TYR A 500 -29.96 9.50 -10.14
C TYR A 500 -30.50 8.16 -9.69
N TYR A 501 -29.96 7.64 -8.61
CA TYR A 501 -30.41 6.42 -7.95
C TYR A 501 -30.72 6.71 -6.49
N CYS A 502 -31.81 6.13 -5.99
CA CYS A 502 -32.18 6.23 -4.59
C CYS A 502 -32.81 4.92 -4.11
N THR A 503 -32.43 4.51 -2.90
CA THR A 503 -33.05 3.36 -2.21
C THR A 503 -33.59 3.84 -0.87
N PRO A 504 -34.79 4.46 -0.82
CA PRO A 504 -35.26 5.20 0.34
C PRO A 504 -35.45 4.36 1.61
N LYS A 505 -35.50 3.05 1.47
CA LYS A 505 -35.54 2.13 2.59
C LYS A 505 -34.21 2.08 3.35
N LEU A 506 -33.09 2.25 2.66
CA LEU A 506 -31.73 2.16 3.22
C LEU A 506 -31.13 3.54 3.46
N ASP A 507 -31.27 4.44 2.48
CA ASP A 507 -30.74 5.78 2.52
C ASP A 507 -31.68 6.75 1.78
N LEU A 508 -31.96 7.89 2.38
CA LEU A 508 -32.85 8.92 1.82
C LEU A 508 -32.13 9.85 0.82
N ASP A 509 -30.82 9.76 0.71
CA ASP A 509 -30.06 10.56 -0.26
C ASP A 509 -30.22 10.00 -1.68
N ALA A 510 -30.29 10.89 -2.65
CA ALA A 510 -30.16 10.54 -4.05
C ALA A 510 -28.68 10.56 -4.46
N PHE A 511 -28.24 9.51 -5.13
CA PHE A 511 -26.89 9.36 -5.63
C PHE A 511 -26.85 9.66 -7.12
N LEU A 512 -25.97 10.55 -7.54
CA LEU A 512 -25.72 10.83 -8.95
C LEU A 512 -24.72 9.81 -9.51
N PHE A 513 -25.07 9.20 -10.63
CA PHE A 513 -24.21 8.28 -11.38
C PHE A 513 -23.96 8.81 -12.78
N ALA A 514 -22.71 8.72 -13.22
CA ALA A 514 -22.35 8.84 -14.62
C ALA A 514 -22.35 7.45 -15.24
N GLN A 515 -23.12 7.29 -16.30
CA GLN A 515 -23.11 6.09 -17.16
C GLN A 515 -22.22 6.37 -18.35
N VAL A 516 -21.10 5.69 -18.42
CA VAL A 516 -20.04 5.89 -19.42
C VAL A 516 -20.12 4.79 -20.46
N THR A 517 -19.98 5.16 -21.72
CA THR A 517 -19.91 4.22 -22.86
C THR A 517 -18.61 4.42 -23.62
N GLY A 518 -18.14 3.38 -24.34
CA GLY A 518 -16.91 3.44 -25.13
C GLY A 518 -15.64 3.38 -24.31
N TRP A 519 -15.72 2.83 -23.11
CA TRP A 519 -14.59 2.66 -22.19
C TRP A 519 -13.76 1.39 -22.48
N GLU A 520 -14.31 0.44 -23.24
CA GLU A 520 -13.74 -0.89 -23.50
C GLU A 520 -12.37 -0.79 -24.21
N GLY A 521 -12.22 0.18 -25.12
CA GLY A 521 -10.97 0.43 -25.83
C GLY A 521 -9.88 1.14 -25.01
N LEU A 522 -10.15 1.52 -23.77
CA LEU A 522 -9.19 2.25 -22.93
C LEU A 522 -8.27 1.34 -22.12
N ASN A 523 -8.48 0.04 -22.17
CA ASN A 523 -7.66 -0.94 -21.45
C ASN A 523 -7.54 -0.64 -19.94
N LEU A 524 -8.64 -0.17 -19.33
CA LEU A 524 -8.69 0.14 -17.92
C LEU A 524 -8.51 -1.14 -17.08
N LEU A 525 -8.00 -0.97 -15.87
CA LEU A 525 -7.89 -2.02 -14.87
C LEU A 525 -8.74 -1.63 -13.65
N ALA A 526 -9.24 -2.61 -12.90
CA ALA A 526 -9.97 -2.31 -11.67
C ALA A 526 -9.08 -1.58 -10.66
N GLY A 527 -9.56 -0.48 -10.09
CA GLY A 527 -8.76 0.32 -9.17
C GLY A 527 -9.52 1.50 -8.54
N PRO A 528 -8.93 2.17 -7.55
CA PRO A 528 -9.53 3.32 -6.89
C PRO A 528 -9.69 4.50 -7.84
N ALA A 529 -10.83 5.19 -7.75
CA ALA A 529 -11.16 6.36 -8.52
C ALA A 529 -11.50 7.53 -7.59
N TYR A 530 -10.76 8.62 -7.71
CA TYR A 530 -10.99 9.87 -6.98
C TYR A 530 -11.90 10.77 -7.79
N ILE A 531 -13.03 11.17 -7.23
CA ILE A 531 -14.11 11.82 -7.95
C ILE A 531 -14.15 13.29 -7.60
N TYR A 532 -14.13 14.12 -8.64
CA TYR A 532 -14.28 15.57 -8.57
C TYR A 532 -15.52 15.99 -9.37
N PHE A 533 -16.48 16.62 -8.71
CA PHE A 533 -17.70 17.12 -9.32
C PHE A 533 -17.80 18.63 -9.11
N GLU A 534 -18.01 19.39 -10.20
CA GLU A 534 -18.07 20.86 -10.17
C GLU A 534 -16.86 21.49 -9.44
N GLY A 535 -15.65 20.96 -9.69
CA GLY A 535 -14.41 21.45 -9.07
C GLY A 535 -14.17 21.02 -7.62
N THR A 536 -15.08 20.28 -7.01
CA THR A 536 -14.98 19.84 -5.61
C THR A 536 -14.72 18.35 -5.53
N TYR A 537 -13.79 17.92 -4.65
CA TYR A 537 -13.60 16.52 -4.33
C TYR A 537 -14.82 15.97 -3.58
N VAL A 538 -15.46 14.95 -4.14
CA VAL A 538 -16.72 14.38 -3.61
C VAL A 538 -16.50 13.07 -2.87
N GLY A 539 -15.41 12.38 -3.18
CA GLY A 539 -15.10 11.12 -2.53
C GLY A 539 -14.31 10.16 -3.40
N GLU A 540 -14.16 8.95 -2.91
CA GLU A 540 -13.47 7.83 -3.56
C GLU A 540 -14.50 6.77 -3.94
N SER A 541 -14.34 6.18 -5.12
CA SER A 541 -15.11 5.05 -5.63
C SER A 541 -14.16 3.98 -6.14
N LEU A 542 -14.66 2.80 -6.40
CA LEU A 542 -13.93 1.74 -7.07
C LEU A 542 -14.40 1.69 -8.53
N LEU A 543 -13.46 1.77 -9.46
CA LEU A 543 -13.71 1.45 -10.85
C LEU A 543 -13.73 -0.08 -10.98
N ASP A 544 -14.92 -0.66 -11.06
CA ASP A 544 -15.12 -2.11 -11.22
C ASP A 544 -15.50 -2.40 -12.67
N LEU A 545 -14.68 -3.20 -13.34
CA LEU A 545 -14.85 -3.59 -14.75
C LEU A 545 -15.48 -4.98 -14.90
N GLY A 546 -15.88 -5.63 -13.80
CA GLY A 546 -16.47 -6.97 -13.79
C GLY A 546 -17.92 -7.04 -14.25
N GLY A 547 -18.56 -5.89 -14.52
CA GLY A 547 -19.91 -5.84 -15.06
C GLY A 547 -19.95 -6.27 -16.54
N VAL A 548 -20.88 -7.17 -16.88
CA VAL A 548 -21.09 -7.68 -18.25
C VAL A 548 -21.95 -6.69 -19.08
N GLY A 549 -21.74 -5.39 -18.93
CA GLY A 549 -22.55 -4.37 -19.62
C GLY A 549 -21.71 -3.44 -20.48
N ASP A 550 -22.31 -2.94 -21.57
CA ASP A 550 -21.69 -1.94 -22.45
C ASP A 550 -21.54 -0.55 -21.78
N THR A 551 -22.05 -0.40 -20.55
CA THR A 551 -21.99 0.84 -19.77
C THR A 551 -21.29 0.64 -18.45
N LEU A 552 -20.39 1.57 -18.13
CA LEU A 552 -19.72 1.65 -16.85
C LEU A 552 -20.42 2.68 -15.96
N ASP A 553 -20.97 2.24 -14.83
CA ASP A 553 -21.68 3.12 -13.88
C ASP A 553 -20.70 3.62 -12.81
N ILE A 554 -20.50 4.95 -12.76
CA ILE A 554 -19.59 5.61 -11.81
C ILE A 554 -20.39 6.49 -10.87
N SER A 555 -20.32 6.22 -9.57
CA SER A 555 -20.98 7.07 -8.56
C SER A 555 -20.25 8.40 -8.40
N LEU A 556 -20.94 9.49 -8.60
CA LEU A 556 -20.45 10.85 -8.38
C LEU A 556 -20.83 11.40 -6.98
N GLY A 557 -21.34 10.52 -6.12
CA GLY A 557 -21.68 10.86 -4.74
C GLY A 557 -23.14 11.29 -4.55
N ARG A 558 -23.40 11.90 -3.40
CA ARG A 558 -24.75 12.28 -2.92
C ARG A 558 -25.11 13.68 -3.40
N ASP A 559 -26.29 13.84 -3.95
CA ASP A 559 -26.82 15.16 -4.37
C ASP A 559 -27.92 15.63 -3.43
N LYS A 560 -27.62 16.61 -2.59
CA LYS A 560 -28.58 17.23 -1.66
C LYS A 560 -29.61 18.11 -2.37
N GLY A 561 -29.45 18.41 -3.65
CA GLY A 561 -30.45 19.09 -4.49
C GLY A 561 -31.67 18.23 -4.77
N VAL A 562 -31.59 16.90 -4.54
CA VAL A 562 -32.73 15.98 -4.65
C VAL A 562 -33.09 15.48 -3.27
N THR A 563 -34.26 15.85 -2.78
CA THR A 563 -34.74 15.45 -1.46
C THR A 563 -35.73 14.30 -1.59
N VAL A 564 -35.47 13.20 -0.87
CA VAL A 564 -36.33 12.02 -0.85
C VAL A 564 -36.83 11.78 0.56
N GLN A 565 -38.10 11.46 0.71
CA GLN A 565 -38.74 11.14 1.97
C GLN A 565 -39.58 9.87 1.82
N ARG A 566 -39.41 8.90 2.72
CA ARG A 566 -40.21 7.67 2.79
C ARG A 566 -41.04 7.67 4.05
N THR A 567 -42.37 7.56 3.89
CA THR A 567 -43.30 7.67 5.00
C THR A 567 -44.30 6.51 5.00
N LYS A 568 -44.52 5.91 6.16
CA LYS A 568 -45.54 4.86 6.31
C LYS A 568 -46.94 5.44 6.31
N ARG A 569 -47.77 4.93 5.43
CA ARG A 569 -49.18 5.36 5.28
C ARG A 569 -50.05 4.79 6.39
N ARG A 570 -50.63 5.63 7.19
CA ARG A 570 -51.50 5.23 8.31
C ARG A 570 -52.86 4.74 7.83
N ASP A 571 -53.40 5.33 6.76
CA ASP A 571 -54.68 4.99 6.16
C ASP A 571 -54.72 3.59 5.53
N PHE A 572 -53.59 3.09 5.10
CA PHE A 572 -53.45 1.77 4.48
C PHE A 572 -52.92 0.72 5.47
N SER A 573 -52.18 1.12 6.51
CA SER A 573 -51.56 0.20 7.47
C SER A 573 -52.59 -0.27 8.49
N GLN A 574 -53.12 -1.50 8.29
CA GLN A 574 -54.17 -2.09 9.11
C GLN A 574 -53.79 -3.49 9.54
N ARG A 575 -54.32 -3.90 10.70
CA ARG A 575 -54.18 -5.25 11.22
C ARG A 575 -55.53 -5.89 11.39
N GLN A 576 -55.79 -6.97 10.68
CA GLN A 576 -57.01 -7.73 10.72
C GLN A 576 -56.77 -9.17 11.13
N VAL A 577 -57.64 -9.72 11.97
CA VAL A 577 -57.56 -11.12 12.41
C VAL A 577 -58.84 -11.83 11.94
N VAL A 578 -58.69 -12.84 11.07
CA VAL A 578 -59.82 -13.65 10.56
C VAL A 578 -59.48 -15.11 10.79
N GLY A 579 -60.27 -15.75 11.68
CA GLY A 579 -60.05 -17.13 12.05
C GLY A 579 -58.72 -17.40 12.75
N SER A 580 -57.93 -18.34 12.25
CA SER A 580 -56.60 -18.70 12.75
C SER A 580 -55.47 -17.91 12.15
N LYS A 581 -55.78 -16.96 11.21
CA LYS A 581 -54.78 -16.15 10.49
C LYS A 581 -54.92 -14.68 10.83
N ARG A 582 -53.78 -13.98 10.82
CA ARG A 582 -53.67 -12.54 10.96
C ARG A 582 -53.11 -11.96 9.68
N THR A 583 -53.74 -10.91 9.18
CA THR A 583 -53.27 -10.16 8.02
C THR A 583 -52.84 -8.76 8.49
N GLU A 584 -51.64 -8.38 8.11
CA GLU A 584 -51.10 -7.03 8.33
C GLU A 584 -50.85 -6.39 6.97
N SER A 585 -51.53 -5.30 6.67
CA SER A 585 -51.32 -4.49 5.47
C SER A 585 -50.42 -3.31 5.79
N VAL A 586 -49.45 -3.05 4.96
CA VAL A 586 -48.48 -1.97 5.12
C VAL A 586 -48.39 -1.19 3.81
N GLY A 587 -48.55 0.12 3.90
CA GLY A 587 -48.43 1.03 2.77
C GLY A 587 -47.32 2.05 3.01
N TRP A 588 -46.64 2.37 1.93
CA TRP A 588 -45.55 3.35 1.93
C TRP A 588 -45.82 4.44 0.90
N GLU A 589 -45.36 5.64 1.21
CA GLU A 589 -45.35 6.81 0.34
C GLU A 589 -43.94 7.33 0.23
N ILE A 590 -43.43 7.47 -0.98
CA ILE A 590 -42.14 8.04 -1.31
C ILE A 590 -42.39 9.39 -2.00
N ASN A 591 -41.94 10.46 -1.37
CA ASN A 591 -42.01 11.81 -1.90
C ASN A 591 -40.62 12.23 -2.37
N VAL A 592 -40.47 12.56 -3.63
CA VAL A 592 -39.24 13.06 -4.23
C VAL A 592 -39.44 14.52 -4.63
N ARG A 593 -38.49 15.37 -4.24
CA ARG A 593 -38.47 16.77 -4.65
C ARG A 593 -37.16 17.08 -5.37
N ASN A 594 -37.28 17.52 -6.61
CA ASN A 594 -36.18 18.09 -7.37
C ASN A 594 -36.08 19.59 -7.08
N ASN A 595 -35.06 20.03 -6.34
CA ASN A 595 -34.83 21.44 -6.06
C ASN A 595 -33.95 22.13 -7.12
N LYS A 596 -33.42 21.36 -8.07
CA LYS A 596 -32.53 21.86 -9.13
C LYS A 596 -33.27 22.63 -10.22
N ALA A 597 -32.53 23.39 -11.00
CA ALA A 597 -33.05 24.11 -12.17
C ALA A 597 -33.18 23.22 -13.41
N GLN A 598 -32.72 21.96 -13.34
CA GLN A 598 -32.70 20.99 -14.44
C GLN A 598 -33.61 19.81 -14.11
N ALA A 599 -34.22 19.21 -15.13
CA ALA A 599 -34.92 17.93 -14.98
C ALA A 599 -33.90 16.80 -14.68
N ILE A 600 -34.31 15.84 -13.88
CA ILE A 600 -33.48 14.69 -13.52
C ILE A 600 -34.16 13.38 -13.90
N ASP A 601 -33.37 12.42 -14.37
CA ASP A 601 -33.81 11.05 -14.55
C ASP A 601 -33.44 10.27 -13.28
N LEU A 602 -34.43 9.79 -12.53
CA LEU A 602 -34.28 9.18 -11.23
C LEU A 602 -34.79 7.74 -11.24
N VAL A 603 -33.97 6.83 -10.78
CA VAL A 603 -34.33 5.44 -10.52
C VAL A 603 -34.49 5.23 -9.03
N ILE A 604 -35.69 4.85 -8.60
CA ILE A 604 -35.99 4.59 -7.20
C ILE A 604 -36.19 3.08 -7.05
N THR A 605 -35.52 2.48 -6.09
CA THR A 605 -35.69 1.07 -5.76
C THR A 605 -36.14 0.94 -4.31
N ASP A 606 -37.24 0.24 -4.09
CA ASP A 606 -37.73 -0.16 -2.77
C ASP A 606 -38.10 -1.64 -2.80
N GLN A 607 -38.54 -2.19 -1.69
CA GLN A 607 -38.83 -3.64 -1.61
C GLN A 607 -40.05 -3.94 -0.74
N TYR A 608 -40.70 -5.05 -1.06
CA TYR A 608 -41.67 -5.72 -0.21
C TYR A 608 -41.12 -7.10 0.21
N PRO A 609 -41.56 -7.67 1.36
CA PRO A 609 -41.02 -8.91 1.87
C PRO A 609 -41.37 -10.10 0.97
N ILE A 610 -40.53 -11.13 0.99
CA ILE A 610 -40.75 -12.41 0.30
C ILE A 610 -40.97 -13.51 1.36
N ALA A 611 -41.92 -14.39 1.13
CA ALA A 611 -42.20 -15.50 2.01
C ALA A 611 -41.16 -16.63 1.82
N VAL A 612 -40.45 -17.00 2.87
CA VAL A 612 -39.55 -18.16 2.91
C VAL A 612 -40.28 -19.42 3.35
N ARG A 613 -41.39 -19.27 4.08
CA ARG A 613 -42.20 -20.39 4.60
C ARG A 613 -43.57 -20.38 3.98
N SER A 614 -44.09 -21.55 3.63
CA SER A 614 -45.43 -21.73 3.05
C SER A 614 -46.60 -21.25 3.95
N GLU A 615 -46.36 -21.10 5.25
CA GLU A 615 -47.34 -20.58 6.21
C GLU A 615 -47.50 -19.07 6.13
N ILE A 616 -46.54 -18.35 5.50
CA ILE A 616 -46.56 -16.91 5.31
C ILE A 616 -47.03 -16.65 3.88
N GLU A 617 -48.11 -15.89 3.75
CA GLU A 617 -48.60 -15.44 2.46
C GLU A 617 -48.29 -13.94 2.32
N VAL A 618 -47.51 -13.57 1.32
CA VAL A 618 -47.22 -12.17 0.99
C VAL A 618 -47.89 -11.82 -0.32
N LYS A 619 -48.62 -10.72 -0.33
CA LYS A 619 -49.30 -10.19 -1.52
C LYS A 619 -48.93 -8.72 -1.71
N LEU A 620 -48.47 -8.36 -2.89
CA LEU A 620 -48.31 -7.00 -3.32
C LEU A 620 -49.70 -6.48 -3.72
N ASP A 621 -50.26 -5.53 -2.96
CA ASP A 621 -51.60 -5.01 -3.17
C ASP A 621 -51.61 -3.81 -4.12
N ASP A 622 -50.57 -2.98 -4.06
CA ASP A 622 -50.35 -1.83 -4.93
C ASP A 622 -48.85 -1.72 -5.23
N ASN A 623 -48.48 -1.72 -6.50
CA ASN A 623 -47.10 -1.52 -6.94
C ASN A 623 -46.76 -0.06 -7.28
N GLY A 624 -47.74 0.83 -7.29
CA GLY A 624 -47.58 2.27 -7.59
C GLY A 624 -46.95 2.56 -8.95
N GLY A 625 -47.14 1.68 -9.94
CA GLY A 625 -46.52 1.80 -11.26
C GLY A 625 -45.08 1.32 -11.37
N ALA A 626 -44.55 0.68 -10.31
CA ALA A 626 -43.20 0.08 -10.34
C ALA A 626 -43.10 -1.14 -11.26
N SER A 627 -41.94 -1.34 -11.86
CA SER A 627 -41.51 -2.61 -12.36
C SER A 627 -41.21 -3.54 -11.18
N VAL A 628 -41.78 -4.75 -11.17
CA VAL A 628 -41.72 -5.68 -10.03
C VAL A 628 -40.81 -6.87 -10.37
N ASN A 629 -39.79 -7.07 -9.54
CA ASN A 629 -39.03 -8.31 -9.51
C ASN A 629 -39.57 -9.18 -8.38
N THR A 630 -40.37 -10.20 -8.71
CA THR A 630 -41.04 -11.07 -7.74
C THR A 630 -40.06 -12.02 -7.02
N GLU A 631 -38.95 -12.36 -7.64
CA GLU A 631 -37.94 -13.26 -7.04
C GLU A 631 -37.18 -12.56 -5.90
N LYS A 632 -36.91 -11.27 -6.06
CA LYS A 632 -36.19 -10.44 -5.07
C LYS A 632 -37.10 -9.55 -4.23
N GLY A 633 -38.38 -9.44 -4.58
CA GLY A 633 -39.32 -8.53 -3.93
C GLY A 633 -39.03 -7.05 -4.19
N PHE A 634 -38.33 -6.72 -5.28
CA PHE A 634 -37.93 -5.33 -5.59
C PHE A 634 -39.00 -4.62 -6.42
N LEU A 635 -39.17 -3.37 -6.09
CA LEU A 635 -40.00 -2.40 -6.81
C LEU A 635 -39.09 -1.31 -7.37
N THR A 636 -39.11 -1.12 -8.69
CA THR A 636 -38.26 -0.12 -9.36
C THR A 636 -39.11 0.84 -10.18
N TRP A 637 -39.01 2.14 -9.85
CA TRP A 637 -39.58 3.22 -10.63
C TRP A 637 -38.49 3.94 -11.41
N LYS A 638 -38.73 4.25 -12.67
CA LYS A 638 -37.86 5.07 -13.51
C LYS A 638 -38.66 6.33 -13.85
N GLU A 639 -38.30 7.45 -13.24
CA GLU A 639 -39.05 8.66 -13.27
C GLU A 639 -38.21 9.83 -13.74
N ARG A 640 -38.81 10.65 -14.61
CA ARG A 640 -38.27 11.96 -14.93
C ARG A 640 -38.95 12.99 -14.02
N VAL A 641 -38.16 13.70 -13.23
CA VAL A 641 -38.64 14.70 -12.30
C VAL A 641 -38.23 16.07 -12.81
N GLU A 642 -39.24 16.87 -13.19
CA GLU A 642 -39.04 18.20 -13.74
C GLU A 642 -38.43 19.19 -12.72
N PRO A 643 -37.83 20.30 -13.18
CA PRO A 643 -37.21 21.28 -12.30
C PRO A 643 -38.18 21.81 -11.25
N ARG A 644 -37.75 21.87 -9.99
CA ARG A 644 -38.51 22.44 -8.85
C ARG A 644 -39.88 21.80 -8.60
N THR A 645 -40.06 20.54 -9.05
CA THR A 645 -41.32 19.80 -8.86
C THR A 645 -41.19 18.69 -7.84
N ASN A 646 -42.33 18.19 -7.40
CA ASN A 646 -42.44 17.02 -6.53
C ASN A 646 -43.05 15.85 -7.30
N LYS A 647 -42.56 14.65 -7.02
CA LYS A 647 -43.16 13.39 -7.47
C LYS A 647 -43.50 12.56 -6.26
N GLN A 648 -44.71 11.99 -6.26
CA GLN A 648 -45.18 11.11 -5.19
C GLN A 648 -45.41 9.72 -5.75
N LEU A 649 -44.81 8.71 -5.11
CA LEU A 649 -44.95 7.29 -5.42
C LEU A 649 -45.55 6.59 -4.21
N ARG A 650 -46.37 5.57 -4.44
CA ARG A 650 -47.02 4.81 -3.39
C ARG A 650 -46.94 3.34 -3.70
N PHE A 651 -46.76 2.50 -2.69
CA PHE A 651 -46.91 1.07 -2.82
C PHE A 651 -47.44 0.48 -1.51
N GLY A 652 -48.00 -0.72 -1.61
CA GLY A 652 -48.54 -1.41 -0.46
C GLY A 652 -48.58 -2.91 -0.63
N TYR A 653 -48.38 -3.60 0.47
CA TYR A 653 -48.42 -5.05 0.53
C TYR A 653 -49.14 -5.54 1.78
N SER A 654 -49.64 -6.75 1.72
CA SER A 654 -50.23 -7.45 2.86
C SER A 654 -49.49 -8.76 3.16
N VAL A 655 -49.33 -9.03 4.43
CA VAL A 655 -48.67 -10.25 4.94
C VAL A 655 -49.68 -10.98 5.84
N LYS A 656 -49.97 -12.22 5.50
CA LYS A 656 -50.89 -13.08 6.21
C LYS A 656 -50.15 -14.23 6.87
N VAL A 657 -50.25 -14.34 8.18
CA VAL A 657 -49.54 -15.31 9.00
C VAL A 657 -50.48 -15.98 10.00
N PRO A 658 -50.14 -17.16 10.58
CA PRO A 658 -50.85 -17.72 11.69
C PRO A 658 -50.92 -16.74 12.88
N LYS A 659 -52.06 -16.64 13.56
CA LYS A 659 -52.34 -15.66 14.61
C LYS A 659 -51.31 -15.68 15.75
N GLU A 660 -50.78 -16.84 16.06
CA GLU A 660 -49.87 -17.07 17.19
C GLU A 660 -48.40 -16.75 16.82
N LYS A 661 -48.09 -16.61 15.55
CA LYS A 661 -46.73 -16.31 15.06
C LYS A 661 -46.56 -14.84 14.77
N MET A 662 -45.47 -14.27 15.23
CA MET A 662 -45.10 -12.88 14.91
C MET A 662 -44.15 -12.81 13.74
N VAL A 663 -44.38 -11.87 12.84
CA VAL A 663 -43.45 -11.41 11.81
C VAL A 663 -43.07 -9.99 12.11
N MET A 664 -41.82 -9.65 11.95
CA MET A 664 -41.37 -8.25 12.04
C MET A 664 -41.58 -7.63 10.66
N LEU A 665 -42.49 -6.68 10.57
CA LEU A 665 -42.65 -5.79 9.42
C LEU A 665 -42.13 -4.41 9.87
N GLU A 666 -41.54 -3.67 8.93
CA GLU A 666 -41.00 -2.32 9.22
C GLU A 666 -41.97 -1.39 9.93
#